data_b5b47cac41a5d5ae29ffe1b3174b5f83
#
_entry.id   b5b47cac41a5d5ae29ffe1b3174b5f83
#
_cell.length_a   1.000
_cell.length_b   1.000
_cell.length_c   1.000
_cell.angle_alpha   90.00
_cell.angle_beta   90.00
_cell.angle_gamma   90.00
#
_symmetry.space_group_name_H-M   'P 1'
#
loop_
_entity.id
_entity.type
_entity.pdbx_description
1 polymer ?
#
loop_
_entity_poly.entity_id
_entity_poly.type
_entity_poly.pdbx_seq_one_letter_code
_entity_poly.pdbx_strand_id
1 'polypeptide(L)'
;MLFLLCALPLRAQYDKDHFYFAGRQAIIDGRYGDAIENFNVLAQLDTSDHWTFFYRGIAKYNLGDLRGARQDFDRSVRINPVFTSGYHYLAITENRFGQYDEALRDLEAAISLRPGHTGLYFTRGVTYFLSQQFEPAVADFDKYIRKEPKDPSAYLNRGACYLFLQDTTQAMADYNKAIRIDRFEPEGYSRRGRLYAAQGKTDEALADFDRALELDPESTLNYFYRAQIYYSQSRWNEAVADFNEVLRREPGNALTLYNRSLIYAQVGEMDKALEDMDRVIDINPENVLAYYNRAVFFMQMEQWLNALDDYDQAIALFPDFAKAYQNRAYVKERLGRRNASRKDLEIARRKVAEFREKAGGEGSALQDTTATLERILSLDADFARKNFDNEQIGQREVGVSLRGMYSFRLAQEWQPRMALSGGYEHPLLDRFGTALGVPVVLTVEDAQEVPAAEQTVAQLTEAKRRFLDGLNKLQQKQFLAATSSWTEAIEAPADGGIESLYRAFYYLNRGVLRAEMIRFISSMESNVQTLSLDGEGRTRARVSDRVVETYDYSEATEDLEAALAILPEFPYLWYDLANLDCLSGRWVDAVAHYTRATELFPGLAEAYFNRGLVLIYLKDKEKGCIDLSRSGELGVADAYRVISKHCEEEQR
;
A
#
# COMPACT_ATOMS: atom_id res chain seq x y z
N MET A 1 0.97 -65.54 -28.31
CA MET A 1 1.66 -64.28 -28.66
C MET A 1 0.86 -63.15 -27.98
N LEU A 2 1.25 -62.86 -26.72
CA LEU A 2 0.59 -61.86 -25.90
C LEU A 2 1.24 -60.51 -26.23
N PHE A 3 0.46 -59.55 -26.73
CA PHE A 3 0.86 -58.15 -26.83
C PHE A 3 0.67 -57.48 -25.44
N LEU A 4 1.76 -57.27 -24.71
CA LEU A 4 1.80 -56.34 -23.60
C LEU A 4 1.80 -54.92 -24.20
N LEU A 5 0.65 -54.26 -24.19
CA LEU A 5 0.54 -52.81 -24.35
C LEU A 5 1.03 -52.15 -23.06
N CYS A 6 2.30 -51.76 -23.03
CA CYS A 6 2.78 -50.81 -22.07
C CYS A 6 2.03 -49.47 -22.24
N ALA A 7 1.06 -49.20 -21.39
CA ALA A 7 0.50 -47.88 -21.24
C ALA A 7 1.57 -46.98 -20.59
N LEU A 8 2.40 -46.34 -21.42
CA LEU A 8 3.20 -45.20 -20.99
C LEU A 8 2.22 -44.08 -20.62
N PRO A 9 2.32 -43.49 -19.42
CA PRO A 9 1.54 -42.31 -19.14
C PRO A 9 1.94 -41.24 -20.16
N LEU A 10 1.01 -40.83 -21.01
CA LEU A 10 1.12 -39.60 -21.76
C LEU A 10 1.23 -38.44 -20.76
N ARG A 11 2.45 -38.15 -20.30
CA ARG A 11 2.73 -36.84 -19.74
C ARG A 11 2.51 -35.86 -20.89
N ALA A 12 1.45 -35.05 -20.79
CA ALA A 12 1.29 -33.91 -21.65
C ALA A 12 2.59 -33.12 -21.55
N GLN A 13 3.37 -33.12 -22.63
CA GLN A 13 4.64 -32.41 -22.68
C GLN A 13 4.26 -30.94 -22.82
N TYR A 14 4.22 -30.21 -21.70
CA TYR A 14 4.00 -28.76 -21.73
C TYR A 14 5.09 -28.14 -22.58
N ASP A 15 4.67 -27.42 -23.62
CA ASP A 15 5.57 -26.68 -24.50
C ASP A 15 6.11 -25.46 -23.71
N LYS A 16 7.32 -25.59 -23.16
CA LYS A 16 7.99 -24.51 -22.43
C LYS A 16 8.12 -23.24 -23.27
N ASP A 17 8.35 -23.39 -24.58
CA ASP A 17 8.51 -22.26 -25.48
C ASP A 17 7.23 -21.47 -25.61
N HIS A 18 6.08 -22.13 -25.62
CA HIS A 18 4.78 -21.47 -25.62
C HIS A 18 4.62 -20.53 -24.42
N PHE A 19 4.82 -21.03 -23.21
CA PHE A 19 4.70 -20.21 -21.99
C PHE A 19 5.75 -19.10 -21.93
N TYR A 20 6.96 -19.37 -22.38
CA TYR A 20 8.04 -18.38 -22.42
C TYR A 20 7.70 -17.19 -23.34
N PHE A 21 7.26 -17.48 -24.57
CA PHE A 21 6.89 -16.43 -25.52
C PHE A 21 5.59 -15.73 -25.14
N ALA A 22 4.59 -16.46 -24.62
CA ALA A 22 3.34 -15.88 -24.13
C ALA A 22 3.60 -14.92 -22.94
N GLY A 23 4.44 -15.34 -21.98
CA GLY A 23 4.81 -14.50 -20.83
C GLY A 23 5.56 -13.24 -21.26
N ARG A 24 6.52 -13.34 -22.17
CA ARG A 24 7.24 -12.17 -22.71
C ARG A 24 6.34 -11.23 -23.48
N GLN A 25 5.43 -11.77 -24.32
CA GLN A 25 4.46 -10.95 -25.03
C GLN A 25 3.52 -10.23 -24.07
N ALA A 26 3.09 -10.90 -23.02
CA ALA A 26 2.27 -10.28 -21.96
C ALA A 26 2.98 -9.11 -21.26
N ILE A 27 4.31 -9.20 -21.03
CA ILE A 27 5.10 -8.06 -20.51
C ILE A 27 5.07 -6.90 -21.50
N ILE A 28 5.27 -7.14 -22.79
CA ILE A 28 5.28 -6.11 -23.83
C ILE A 28 3.92 -5.41 -23.93
N ASP A 29 2.84 -6.17 -23.76
CA ASP A 29 1.46 -5.67 -23.79
C ASP A 29 1.03 -5.00 -22.48
N GLY A 30 1.88 -4.98 -21.44
CA GLY A 30 1.56 -4.45 -20.11
C GLY A 30 0.62 -5.35 -19.29
N ARG A 31 0.36 -6.59 -19.73
CA ARG A 31 -0.47 -7.58 -19.05
C ARG A 31 0.38 -8.39 -18.06
N TYR A 32 0.86 -7.70 -17.02
CA TYR A 32 1.85 -8.28 -16.08
C TYR A 32 1.31 -9.45 -15.26
N GLY A 33 -0.01 -9.48 -14.96
CA GLY A 33 -0.64 -10.63 -14.31
C GLY A 33 -0.53 -11.91 -15.16
N ASP A 34 -0.91 -11.83 -16.45
CA ASP A 34 -0.80 -12.95 -17.39
C ASP A 34 0.66 -13.41 -17.56
N ALA A 35 1.61 -12.47 -17.53
CA ALA A 35 3.03 -12.77 -17.60
C ALA A 35 3.47 -13.62 -16.39
N ILE A 36 3.05 -13.24 -15.17
CA ILE A 36 3.38 -13.99 -13.96
C ILE A 36 2.81 -15.41 -14.02
N GLU A 37 1.56 -15.59 -14.47
CA GLU A 37 0.95 -16.91 -14.62
C GLU A 37 1.78 -17.81 -15.56
N ASN A 38 2.18 -17.30 -16.73
CA ASN A 38 3.01 -18.04 -17.67
C ASN A 38 4.39 -18.40 -17.08
N PHE A 39 5.06 -17.47 -16.41
CA PHE A 39 6.36 -17.72 -15.79
C PHE A 39 6.26 -18.60 -14.54
N ASN A 40 5.12 -18.63 -13.85
CA ASN A 40 4.87 -19.59 -12.75
C ASN A 40 4.86 -21.03 -13.28
N VAL A 41 4.22 -21.28 -14.42
CA VAL A 41 4.26 -22.61 -15.07
C VAL A 41 5.70 -22.99 -15.39
N LEU A 42 6.47 -22.07 -16.01
CA LEU A 42 7.88 -22.32 -16.33
C LEU A 42 8.73 -22.57 -15.08
N ALA A 43 8.52 -21.82 -14.01
CA ALA A 43 9.25 -22.00 -12.75
C ALA A 43 8.97 -23.35 -12.07
N GLN A 44 7.80 -23.96 -12.31
CA GLN A 44 7.47 -25.31 -11.87
C GLN A 44 8.10 -26.37 -12.77
N LEU A 45 8.15 -26.13 -14.09
CA LEU A 45 8.73 -27.05 -15.08
C LEU A 45 10.26 -27.06 -15.02
N ASP A 46 10.89 -25.91 -14.74
CA ASP A 46 12.33 -25.74 -14.73
C ASP A 46 12.79 -24.71 -13.70
N THR A 47 13.24 -25.20 -12.56
CA THR A 47 13.74 -24.35 -11.47
C THR A 47 15.14 -23.80 -11.70
N SER A 48 15.81 -24.19 -12.78
CA SER A 48 17.19 -23.82 -13.14
C SER A 48 17.28 -22.79 -14.28
N ASP A 49 16.16 -22.37 -14.85
CA ASP A 49 16.14 -21.33 -15.87
C ASP A 49 16.10 -19.93 -15.26
N HIS A 50 17.21 -19.22 -15.32
CA HIS A 50 17.35 -17.87 -14.78
C HIS A 50 16.47 -16.83 -15.51
N TRP A 51 16.15 -17.03 -16.80
CA TRP A 51 15.29 -16.11 -17.54
C TRP A 51 13.85 -16.12 -17.05
N THR A 52 13.35 -17.26 -16.64
CA THR A 52 12.01 -17.40 -16.05
C THR A 52 11.84 -16.50 -14.82
N PHE A 53 12.78 -16.56 -13.88
CA PHE A 53 12.76 -15.72 -12.69
C PHE A 53 13.00 -14.25 -13.02
N PHE A 54 13.90 -13.94 -13.94
CA PHE A 54 14.17 -12.58 -14.37
C PHE A 54 12.93 -11.90 -14.97
N TYR A 55 12.24 -12.54 -15.90
CA TYR A 55 11.04 -11.95 -16.51
C TYR A 55 9.86 -11.91 -15.54
N ARG A 56 9.71 -12.89 -14.66
CA ARG A 56 8.71 -12.84 -13.60
C ARG A 56 8.99 -11.69 -12.64
N GLY A 57 10.24 -11.47 -12.28
CA GLY A 57 10.68 -10.32 -11.51
C GLY A 57 10.34 -8.98 -12.17
N ILE A 58 10.54 -8.85 -13.50
CA ILE A 58 10.12 -7.65 -14.26
C ILE A 58 8.60 -7.43 -14.15
N ALA A 59 7.79 -8.49 -14.31
CA ALA A 59 6.34 -8.37 -14.23
C ALA A 59 5.89 -7.95 -12.83
N LYS A 60 6.45 -8.53 -11.77
CA LYS A 60 6.18 -8.15 -10.39
C LYS A 60 6.61 -6.72 -10.08
N TYR A 61 7.78 -6.29 -10.55
CA TYR A 61 8.27 -4.93 -10.37
C TYR A 61 7.28 -3.90 -10.94
N ASN A 62 6.76 -4.15 -12.14
CA ASN A 62 5.78 -3.26 -12.77
C ASN A 62 4.39 -3.28 -12.09
N LEU A 63 4.07 -4.32 -11.33
CA LEU A 63 2.86 -4.38 -10.49
C LEU A 63 3.08 -3.77 -9.09
N GLY A 64 4.27 -3.24 -8.78
CA GLY A 64 4.59 -2.71 -7.46
C GLY A 64 5.00 -3.79 -6.43
N ASP A 65 5.04 -5.07 -6.81
CA ASP A 65 5.54 -6.14 -5.95
C ASP A 65 7.08 -6.14 -5.93
N LEU A 66 7.65 -5.11 -5.33
CA LEU A 66 9.10 -4.94 -5.28
C LEU A 66 9.81 -6.06 -4.50
N ARG A 67 9.15 -6.61 -3.44
CA ARG A 67 9.73 -7.71 -2.65
C ARG A 67 9.79 -9.02 -3.43
N GLY A 68 8.70 -9.38 -4.09
CA GLY A 68 8.67 -10.53 -4.95
C GLY A 68 9.60 -10.38 -6.17
N ALA A 69 9.70 -9.17 -6.74
CA ALA A 69 10.63 -8.87 -7.82
C ALA A 69 12.09 -9.07 -7.38
N ARG A 70 12.47 -8.51 -6.20
CA ARG A 70 13.81 -8.69 -5.63
C ARG A 70 14.17 -10.17 -5.43
N GLN A 71 13.24 -10.96 -4.88
CA GLN A 71 13.46 -12.40 -4.69
C GLN A 71 13.69 -13.13 -6.03
N ASP A 72 12.92 -12.76 -7.05
CA ASP A 72 13.06 -13.37 -8.37
C ASP A 72 14.37 -12.94 -9.06
N PHE A 73 14.78 -11.67 -8.97
CA PHE A 73 16.06 -11.21 -9.50
C PHE A 73 17.25 -11.84 -8.77
N ASP A 74 17.22 -11.90 -7.43
CA ASP A 74 18.24 -12.59 -6.63
C ASP A 74 18.34 -14.07 -7.01
N ARG A 75 17.21 -14.75 -7.17
CA ARG A 75 17.21 -16.14 -7.66
C ARG A 75 17.80 -16.27 -9.07
N SER A 76 17.48 -15.34 -9.95
CA SER A 76 18.01 -15.33 -11.32
C SER A 76 19.54 -15.23 -11.36
N VAL A 77 20.14 -14.33 -10.54
CA VAL A 77 21.61 -14.17 -10.48
C VAL A 77 22.28 -15.32 -9.75
N ARG A 78 21.64 -15.96 -8.78
CA ARG A 78 22.14 -17.19 -8.14
C ARG A 78 22.19 -18.37 -9.09
N ILE A 79 21.21 -18.49 -9.99
CA ILE A 79 21.21 -19.53 -11.03
C ILE A 79 22.28 -19.23 -12.07
N ASN A 80 22.42 -17.98 -12.50
CA ASN A 80 23.40 -17.57 -13.49
C ASN A 80 24.23 -16.38 -12.98
N PRO A 81 25.36 -16.62 -12.30
CA PRO A 81 26.20 -15.57 -11.72
C PRO A 81 26.89 -14.62 -12.71
N VAL A 82 26.79 -14.86 -14.01
CA VAL A 82 27.31 -13.95 -15.05
C VAL A 82 26.20 -13.19 -15.78
N PHE A 83 24.98 -13.24 -15.27
CA PHE A 83 23.82 -12.59 -15.84
C PHE A 83 23.73 -11.12 -15.45
N THR A 84 24.40 -10.25 -16.17
CA THR A 84 24.52 -8.80 -15.91
C THR A 84 23.17 -8.09 -15.74
N SER A 85 22.16 -8.46 -16.56
CA SER A 85 20.84 -7.82 -16.46
C SER A 85 20.13 -8.16 -15.14
N GLY A 86 20.33 -9.37 -14.59
CA GLY A 86 19.80 -9.75 -13.29
C GLY A 86 20.33 -8.87 -12.17
N TYR A 87 21.65 -8.67 -12.10
CA TYR A 87 22.27 -7.74 -11.14
C TYR A 87 21.79 -6.30 -11.32
N HIS A 88 21.62 -5.85 -12.57
CA HIS A 88 21.16 -4.49 -12.85
C HIS A 88 19.76 -4.23 -12.29
N TYR A 89 18.82 -5.12 -12.58
CA TYR A 89 17.44 -4.98 -12.06
C TYR A 89 17.34 -5.25 -10.55
N LEU A 90 18.18 -6.12 -10.00
CA LEU A 90 18.30 -6.31 -8.55
C LEU A 90 18.70 -4.99 -7.88
N ALA A 91 19.76 -4.33 -8.37
CA ALA A 91 20.21 -3.05 -7.84
C ALA A 91 19.16 -1.93 -8.00
N ILE A 92 18.43 -1.87 -9.13
CA ILE A 92 17.32 -0.92 -9.29
C ILE A 92 16.25 -1.16 -8.20
N THR A 93 15.95 -2.42 -7.92
CA THR A 93 14.95 -2.79 -6.91
C THR A 93 15.46 -2.47 -5.49
N GLU A 94 16.75 -2.70 -5.21
CA GLU A 94 17.38 -2.38 -3.92
C GLU A 94 17.41 -0.87 -3.65
N ASN A 95 17.62 -0.06 -4.69
CA ASN A 95 17.49 1.40 -4.58
C ASN A 95 16.10 1.83 -4.09
N ARG A 96 15.04 1.14 -4.52
CA ARG A 96 13.68 1.41 -4.05
C ARG A 96 13.48 1.06 -2.57
N PHE A 97 14.29 0.17 -2.00
CA PHE A 97 14.32 -0.17 -0.58
C PHE A 97 15.32 0.67 0.24
N GLY A 98 16.02 1.63 -0.38
CA GLY A 98 17.08 2.38 0.30
C GLY A 98 18.31 1.55 0.63
N GLN A 99 18.44 0.33 0.07
CA GLN A 99 19.56 -0.60 0.29
C GLN A 99 20.71 -0.26 -0.68
N TYR A 100 21.27 0.94 -0.53
CA TYR A 100 22.24 1.47 -1.49
C TYR A 100 23.56 0.72 -1.51
N ASP A 101 24.02 0.20 -0.37
CA ASP A 101 25.27 -0.56 -0.29
C ASP A 101 25.15 -1.91 -1.01
N GLU A 102 24.00 -2.57 -0.93
CA GLU A 102 23.68 -3.77 -1.68
C GLU A 102 23.65 -3.48 -3.18
N ALA A 103 22.90 -2.45 -3.58
CA ALA A 103 22.80 -2.03 -4.97
C ALA A 103 24.16 -1.67 -5.59
N LEU A 104 25.04 -1.01 -4.84
CA LEU A 104 26.40 -0.69 -5.30
C LEU A 104 27.24 -1.94 -5.54
N ARG A 105 27.15 -2.94 -4.63
CA ARG A 105 27.86 -4.23 -4.80
C ARG A 105 27.40 -4.97 -6.06
N ASP A 106 26.10 -5.02 -6.29
CA ASP A 106 25.54 -5.71 -7.44
C ASP A 106 25.87 -4.99 -8.76
N LEU A 107 25.87 -3.65 -8.76
CA LEU A 107 26.29 -2.84 -9.90
C LEU A 107 27.80 -2.98 -10.18
N GLU A 108 28.64 -3.09 -9.15
CA GLU A 108 30.08 -3.37 -9.31
C GLU A 108 30.31 -4.76 -9.93
N ALA A 109 29.56 -5.77 -9.46
CA ALA A 109 29.60 -7.10 -10.07
C ALA A 109 29.17 -7.05 -11.55
N ALA A 110 28.06 -6.38 -11.86
CA ALA A 110 27.56 -6.20 -13.22
C ALA A 110 28.56 -5.46 -14.14
N ILE A 111 29.18 -4.39 -13.63
CA ILE A 111 30.19 -3.61 -14.37
C ILE A 111 31.46 -4.45 -14.61
N SER A 112 31.86 -5.25 -13.62
CA SER A 112 33.02 -6.16 -13.78
C SER A 112 32.79 -7.20 -14.88
N LEU A 113 31.57 -7.68 -15.00
CA LEU A 113 31.15 -8.61 -16.06
C LEU A 113 31.04 -7.95 -17.44
N ARG A 114 30.52 -6.71 -17.50
CA ARG A 114 30.33 -5.95 -18.74
C ARG A 114 30.73 -4.48 -18.60
N PRO A 115 32.02 -4.15 -18.60
CA PRO A 115 32.49 -2.77 -18.43
C PRO A 115 32.05 -1.79 -19.53
N GLY A 116 31.64 -2.31 -20.69
CA GLY A 116 31.14 -1.51 -21.79
C GLY A 116 29.65 -1.16 -21.74
N HIS A 117 28.89 -1.70 -20.79
CA HIS A 117 27.45 -1.46 -20.68
C HIS A 117 27.21 -0.14 -19.95
N THR A 118 26.91 0.92 -20.70
CA THR A 118 26.81 2.30 -20.19
C THR A 118 25.68 2.49 -19.18
N GLY A 119 24.54 1.84 -19.36
CA GLY A 119 23.40 1.92 -18.43
C GLY A 119 23.73 1.53 -16.99
N LEU A 120 24.74 0.65 -16.77
CA LEU A 120 25.18 0.31 -15.41
C LEU A 120 25.81 1.49 -14.68
N TYR A 121 26.59 2.31 -15.40
CA TYR A 121 27.16 3.53 -14.83
C TYR A 121 26.09 4.57 -14.53
N PHE A 122 25.07 4.68 -15.38
CA PHE A 122 23.94 5.56 -15.11
C PHE A 122 23.22 5.15 -13.82
N THR A 123 22.85 3.87 -13.69
CA THR A 123 22.18 3.38 -12.47
C THR A 123 23.06 3.49 -11.24
N ARG A 124 24.39 3.21 -11.35
CA ARG A 124 25.30 3.39 -10.21
C ARG A 124 25.47 4.87 -9.83
N GLY A 125 25.48 5.77 -10.81
CA GLY A 125 25.45 7.21 -10.58
C GLY A 125 24.21 7.65 -9.82
N VAL A 126 23.01 7.10 -10.17
CA VAL A 126 21.78 7.33 -9.42
C VAL A 126 21.88 6.74 -8.00
N THR A 127 22.41 5.53 -7.84
CA THR A 127 22.61 4.92 -6.51
C THR A 127 23.54 5.75 -5.63
N TYR A 128 24.66 6.25 -6.17
CA TYR A 128 25.56 7.17 -5.47
C TYR A 128 24.85 8.48 -5.08
N PHE A 129 24.01 9.03 -5.97
CA PHE A 129 23.23 10.23 -5.64
C PHE A 129 22.27 9.98 -4.48
N LEU A 130 21.50 8.88 -4.51
CA LEU A 130 20.57 8.51 -3.46
C LEU A 130 21.27 8.25 -2.11
N SER A 131 22.48 7.70 -2.14
CA SER A 131 23.34 7.51 -0.96
C SER A 131 24.16 8.73 -0.58
N GLN A 132 23.87 9.91 -1.18
CA GLN A 132 24.54 11.21 -0.92
C GLN A 132 26.04 11.21 -1.23
N GLN A 133 26.51 10.35 -2.10
CA GLN A 133 27.90 10.28 -2.60
C GLN A 133 28.00 11.03 -3.94
N PHE A 134 27.98 12.35 -3.91
CA PHE A 134 27.77 13.16 -5.12
C PHE A 134 28.97 13.18 -6.08
N GLU A 135 30.23 13.16 -5.61
CA GLU A 135 31.41 13.13 -6.45
C GLU A 135 31.53 11.80 -7.24
N PRO A 136 31.37 10.60 -6.63
CA PRO A 136 31.28 9.36 -7.38
C PRO A 136 30.14 9.34 -8.39
N ALA A 137 28.96 9.91 -8.04
CA ALA A 137 27.82 10.03 -8.96
C ALA A 137 28.19 10.85 -10.20
N VAL A 138 28.81 12.02 -10.05
CA VAL A 138 29.28 12.85 -11.16
C VAL A 138 30.25 12.06 -12.06
N ALA A 139 31.20 11.33 -11.48
CA ALA A 139 32.18 10.55 -12.24
C ALA A 139 31.52 9.44 -13.10
N ASP A 140 30.45 8.82 -12.60
CA ASP A 140 29.74 7.79 -13.34
C ASP A 140 28.80 8.40 -14.40
N PHE A 141 28.12 9.51 -14.11
CA PHE A 141 27.38 10.24 -15.15
C PHE A 141 28.30 10.78 -16.24
N ASP A 142 29.53 11.19 -15.92
CA ASP A 142 30.53 11.59 -16.91
C ASP A 142 30.90 10.41 -17.86
N LYS A 143 31.03 9.19 -17.32
CA LYS A 143 31.30 8.00 -18.15
C LYS A 143 30.12 7.71 -19.06
N TYR A 144 28.89 7.83 -18.54
CA TYR A 144 27.67 7.62 -19.31
C TYR A 144 27.53 8.67 -20.43
N ILE A 145 27.64 9.98 -20.10
CA ILE A 145 27.46 11.10 -21.03
C ILE A 145 28.49 11.05 -22.18
N ARG A 146 29.71 10.56 -21.95
CA ARG A 146 30.71 10.40 -23.02
C ARG A 146 30.25 9.42 -24.11
N LYS A 147 29.40 8.47 -23.79
CA LYS A 147 28.89 7.46 -24.73
C LYS A 147 27.48 7.82 -25.22
N GLU A 148 26.68 8.40 -24.36
CA GLU A 148 25.27 8.75 -24.60
C GLU A 148 25.07 10.29 -24.45
N PRO A 149 25.71 11.12 -25.29
CA PRO A 149 25.71 12.58 -25.15
C PRO A 149 24.38 13.25 -25.51
N LYS A 150 23.40 12.47 -25.96
CA LYS A 150 22.05 12.94 -26.34
C LYS A 150 20.97 12.55 -25.34
N ASP A 151 21.31 11.95 -24.21
CA ASP A 151 20.35 11.65 -23.16
C ASP A 151 20.24 12.84 -22.21
N PRO A 152 19.10 13.57 -22.17
CA PRO A 152 18.90 14.72 -21.29
C PRO A 152 18.92 14.32 -19.82
N SER A 153 18.45 13.10 -19.48
CA SER A 153 18.33 12.62 -18.10
C SER A 153 19.67 12.57 -17.39
N ALA A 154 20.74 12.22 -18.10
CA ALA A 154 22.08 12.17 -17.53
C ALA A 154 22.60 13.56 -17.11
N TYR A 155 22.32 14.58 -17.91
CA TYR A 155 22.67 15.96 -17.58
C TYR A 155 21.81 16.47 -16.41
N LEU A 156 20.51 16.15 -16.37
CA LEU A 156 19.64 16.52 -15.27
C LEU A 156 20.12 15.94 -13.95
N ASN A 157 20.50 14.66 -13.94
CA ASN A 157 20.98 13.99 -12.72
C ASN A 157 22.38 14.49 -12.31
N ARG A 158 23.30 14.70 -13.26
CA ARG A 158 24.62 15.27 -12.96
C ARG A 158 24.49 16.71 -12.46
N GLY A 159 23.62 17.53 -13.06
CA GLY A 159 23.31 18.89 -12.60
C GLY A 159 22.75 18.91 -11.18
N ALA A 160 21.92 17.92 -10.81
CA ALA A 160 21.46 17.77 -9.42
C ALA A 160 22.64 17.47 -8.48
N CYS A 161 23.57 16.58 -8.85
CA CYS A 161 24.78 16.33 -8.06
C CYS A 161 25.58 17.62 -7.84
N TYR A 162 25.77 18.43 -8.89
CA TYR A 162 26.49 19.69 -8.78
C TYR A 162 25.80 20.69 -7.83
N LEU A 163 24.46 20.69 -7.75
CA LEU A 163 23.75 21.53 -6.75
C LEU A 163 24.11 21.14 -5.32
N PHE A 164 24.14 19.84 -5.01
CA PHE A 164 24.53 19.37 -3.67
C PHE A 164 26.02 19.65 -3.37
N LEU A 165 26.86 19.67 -4.40
CA LEU A 165 28.24 20.06 -4.32
C LEU A 165 28.43 21.61 -4.33
N GLN A 166 27.33 22.37 -4.31
CA GLN A 166 27.30 23.84 -4.35
C GLN A 166 27.89 24.46 -5.63
N ASP A 167 28.09 23.67 -6.68
CA ASP A 167 28.54 24.18 -7.99
C ASP A 167 27.32 24.53 -8.87
N THR A 168 26.68 25.64 -8.55
CA THR A 168 25.53 26.15 -9.28
C THR A 168 25.83 26.48 -10.74
N THR A 169 27.08 26.73 -11.08
CA THR A 169 27.53 27.05 -12.46
C THR A 169 27.46 25.81 -13.35
N GLN A 170 28.01 24.70 -12.89
CA GLN A 170 27.95 23.45 -13.61
C GLN A 170 26.51 22.89 -13.68
N ALA A 171 25.76 23.01 -12.58
CA ALA A 171 24.34 22.65 -12.57
C ALA A 171 23.53 23.39 -13.64
N MET A 172 23.72 24.72 -13.74
CA MET A 172 23.07 25.55 -14.74
C MET A 172 23.51 25.17 -16.18
N ALA A 173 24.78 24.88 -16.39
CA ALA A 173 25.31 24.42 -17.69
C ALA A 173 24.65 23.10 -18.11
N ASP A 174 24.49 22.16 -17.18
CA ASP A 174 23.88 20.87 -17.41
C ASP A 174 22.37 20.97 -17.70
N TYR A 175 21.61 21.76 -16.92
CA TYR A 175 20.19 21.98 -17.20
C TYR A 175 19.97 22.67 -18.55
N ASN A 176 20.79 23.67 -18.89
CA ASN A 176 20.77 24.27 -20.21
C ASN A 176 21.10 23.27 -21.33
N LYS A 177 21.99 22.31 -21.07
CA LYS A 177 22.32 21.26 -22.04
C LYS A 177 21.18 20.28 -22.22
N ALA A 178 20.52 19.84 -21.13
CA ALA A 178 19.35 18.98 -21.17
C ALA A 178 18.22 19.61 -22.00
N ILE A 179 17.86 20.86 -21.75
CA ILE A 179 16.86 21.62 -22.51
C ILE A 179 17.22 21.75 -24.00
N ARG A 180 18.51 21.92 -24.34
CA ARG A 180 18.92 21.97 -25.75
C ARG A 180 18.84 20.62 -26.45
N ILE A 181 18.97 19.51 -25.72
CA ILE A 181 18.83 18.15 -26.25
C ILE A 181 17.34 17.86 -26.46
N ASP A 182 16.54 18.10 -25.45
CA ASP A 182 15.08 17.95 -25.54
C ASP A 182 14.37 19.18 -24.98
N ARG A 183 13.81 19.98 -25.88
CA ARG A 183 13.03 21.19 -25.53
C ARG A 183 11.57 20.92 -25.17
N PHE A 184 11.14 19.68 -25.30
CA PHE A 184 9.78 19.26 -24.97
C PHE A 184 9.72 18.49 -23.64
N GLU A 185 10.86 18.23 -23.01
CA GLU A 185 10.94 17.63 -21.69
C GLU A 185 10.75 18.72 -20.61
N PRO A 186 9.66 18.69 -19.80
CA PRO A 186 9.35 19.74 -18.83
C PRO A 186 10.36 19.78 -17.67
N GLU A 187 10.96 18.66 -17.29
CA GLU A 187 11.83 18.56 -16.12
C GLU A 187 13.07 19.47 -16.20
N GLY A 188 13.61 19.65 -17.41
CA GLY A 188 14.73 20.58 -17.62
C GLY A 188 14.40 22.01 -17.23
N TYR A 189 13.25 22.50 -17.63
CA TYR A 189 12.75 23.83 -17.27
C TYR A 189 12.42 23.91 -15.78
N SER A 190 11.74 22.92 -15.23
CA SER A 190 11.40 22.85 -13.82
C SER A 190 12.67 22.99 -12.92
N ARG A 191 13.70 22.19 -13.18
CA ARG A 191 14.97 22.24 -12.41
C ARG A 191 15.71 23.56 -12.59
N ARG A 192 15.76 24.11 -13.81
CA ARG A 192 16.39 25.38 -14.07
C ARG A 192 15.61 26.53 -13.43
N GLY A 193 14.28 26.51 -13.50
CA GLY A 193 13.42 27.49 -12.85
C GLY A 193 13.62 27.55 -11.33
N ARG A 194 13.73 26.38 -10.69
CA ARG A 194 14.07 26.30 -9.25
C ARG A 194 15.43 26.91 -8.94
N LEU A 195 16.43 26.66 -9.79
CA LEU A 195 17.77 27.25 -9.62
C LEU A 195 17.73 28.77 -9.83
N TYR A 196 16.98 29.30 -10.80
CA TYR A 196 16.77 30.73 -10.98
C TYR A 196 16.07 31.37 -9.77
N ALA A 197 15.04 30.71 -9.24
CA ALA A 197 14.34 31.16 -8.03
C ALA A 197 15.30 31.26 -6.84
N ALA A 198 16.15 30.23 -6.61
CA ALA A 198 17.15 30.24 -5.57
C ALA A 198 18.21 31.36 -5.75
N GLN A 199 18.47 31.82 -6.98
CA GLN A 199 19.36 32.95 -7.30
C GLN A 199 18.63 34.30 -7.24
N GLY A 200 17.34 34.33 -6.90
CA GLY A 200 16.55 35.57 -6.90
C GLY A 200 16.15 36.10 -8.30
N LYS A 201 16.38 35.29 -9.35
CA LYS A 201 16.02 35.60 -10.74
C LYS A 201 14.57 35.18 -10.99
N THR A 202 13.64 35.93 -10.43
CA THR A 202 12.23 35.54 -10.36
C THR A 202 11.55 35.55 -11.73
N ASP A 203 11.89 36.45 -12.63
CA ASP A 203 11.26 36.52 -13.96
C ASP A 203 11.69 35.37 -14.85
N GLU A 204 12.98 35.00 -14.81
CA GLU A 204 13.50 33.83 -15.51
C GLU A 204 12.93 32.52 -14.94
N ALA A 205 12.75 32.46 -13.61
CA ALA A 205 12.13 31.30 -12.97
C ALA A 205 10.64 31.17 -13.38
N LEU A 206 9.88 32.26 -13.39
CA LEU A 206 8.48 32.25 -13.87
C LEU A 206 8.38 31.78 -15.32
N ALA A 207 9.24 32.31 -16.21
CA ALA A 207 9.26 31.91 -17.63
C ALA A 207 9.55 30.40 -17.79
N ASP A 208 10.42 29.83 -16.98
CA ASP A 208 10.72 28.40 -16.99
C ASP A 208 9.56 27.58 -16.45
N PHE A 209 8.91 27.97 -15.33
CA PHE A 209 7.74 27.26 -14.83
C PHE A 209 6.54 27.38 -15.76
N ASP A 210 6.32 28.52 -16.40
CA ASP A 210 5.30 28.69 -17.43
C ASP A 210 5.54 27.69 -18.57
N ARG A 211 6.78 27.58 -19.04
CA ARG A 211 7.14 26.64 -20.08
C ARG A 211 7.00 25.17 -19.64
N ALA A 212 7.38 24.85 -18.42
CA ALA A 212 7.20 23.50 -17.86
C ALA A 212 5.72 23.14 -17.77
N LEU A 213 4.85 24.06 -17.36
CA LEU A 213 3.40 23.86 -17.26
C LEU A 213 2.69 23.85 -18.61
N GLU A 214 3.22 24.53 -19.65
CA GLU A 214 2.73 24.36 -21.02
C GLU A 214 2.98 22.95 -21.55
N LEU A 215 4.10 22.32 -21.14
CA LEU A 215 4.49 20.97 -21.56
C LEU A 215 3.82 19.89 -20.73
N ASP A 216 3.69 20.12 -19.43
CA ASP A 216 3.00 19.24 -18.47
C ASP A 216 2.05 20.04 -17.57
N PRO A 217 0.78 20.22 -18.01
CA PRO A 217 -0.24 20.94 -17.25
C PRO A 217 -0.68 20.22 -15.96
N GLU A 218 -0.28 18.98 -15.75
CA GLU A 218 -0.67 18.21 -14.57
C GLU A 218 0.36 18.27 -13.45
N SER A 219 1.52 18.89 -13.66
CA SER A 219 2.60 18.97 -12.67
C SER A 219 2.23 19.87 -11.49
N THR A 220 1.81 19.27 -10.38
CA THR A 220 1.52 19.96 -9.11
C THR A 220 2.74 20.68 -8.56
N LEU A 221 3.92 20.09 -8.72
CA LEU A 221 5.18 20.64 -8.27
C LEU A 221 5.51 21.99 -8.95
N ASN A 222 5.28 22.12 -10.26
CA ASN A 222 5.54 23.36 -10.99
C ASN A 222 4.56 24.47 -10.61
N TYR A 223 3.26 24.15 -10.42
CA TYR A 223 2.30 25.09 -9.84
C TYR A 223 2.73 25.55 -8.45
N PHE A 224 3.15 24.63 -7.60
CA PHE A 224 3.58 24.96 -6.23
C PHE A 224 4.76 25.94 -6.22
N TYR A 225 5.84 25.67 -6.98
CA TYR A 225 6.99 26.56 -7.04
C TYR A 225 6.66 27.91 -7.68
N ARG A 226 5.82 27.95 -8.71
CA ARG A 226 5.37 29.20 -9.32
C ARG A 226 4.55 30.02 -8.33
N ALA A 227 3.65 29.38 -7.57
CA ALA A 227 2.88 30.03 -6.52
C ALA A 227 3.78 30.65 -5.43
N GLN A 228 4.85 29.95 -5.04
CA GLN A 228 5.81 30.50 -4.08
C GLN A 228 6.50 31.78 -4.60
N ILE A 229 6.83 31.85 -5.90
CA ILE A 229 7.37 33.08 -6.48
C ILE A 229 6.32 34.18 -6.48
N TYR A 230 5.09 33.91 -6.90
CA TYR A 230 3.99 34.88 -6.84
C TYR A 230 3.75 35.37 -5.41
N TYR A 231 3.81 34.45 -4.42
CA TYR A 231 3.75 34.81 -3.00
C TYR A 231 4.86 35.80 -2.61
N SER A 232 6.12 35.52 -2.97
CA SER A 232 7.25 36.39 -2.67
C SER A 232 7.16 37.78 -3.29
N GLN A 233 6.45 37.87 -4.44
CA GLN A 233 6.16 39.12 -5.15
C GLN A 233 4.87 39.80 -4.67
N SER A 234 4.20 39.29 -3.63
CA SER A 234 2.89 39.78 -3.15
C SER A 234 1.78 39.71 -4.21
N ARG A 235 1.92 38.84 -5.19
CA ARG A 235 0.91 38.55 -6.24
C ARG A 235 -0.06 37.49 -5.72
N TRP A 236 -0.87 37.89 -4.74
CA TRP A 236 -1.68 36.97 -3.95
C TRP A 236 -2.70 36.17 -4.76
N ASN A 237 -3.34 36.81 -5.74
CA ASN A 237 -4.38 36.18 -6.56
C ASN A 237 -3.79 35.06 -7.44
N GLU A 238 -2.63 35.31 -8.05
CA GLU A 238 -1.94 34.33 -8.87
C GLU A 238 -1.38 33.18 -8.03
N ALA A 239 -0.86 33.48 -6.84
CA ALA A 239 -0.39 32.47 -5.91
C ALA A 239 -1.55 31.54 -5.46
N VAL A 240 -2.69 32.11 -5.11
CA VAL A 240 -3.90 31.33 -4.73
C VAL A 240 -4.41 30.51 -5.90
N ALA A 241 -4.40 31.05 -7.12
CA ALA A 241 -4.84 30.31 -8.31
C ALA A 241 -3.97 29.05 -8.53
N ASP A 242 -2.65 29.18 -8.44
CA ASP A 242 -1.73 28.05 -8.59
C ASP A 242 -1.86 27.05 -7.44
N PHE A 243 -1.98 27.49 -6.18
CA PHE A 243 -2.24 26.59 -5.06
C PHE A 243 -3.59 25.88 -5.19
N ASN A 244 -4.61 26.50 -5.78
CA ASN A 244 -5.88 25.84 -6.08
C ASN A 244 -5.69 24.71 -7.10
N GLU A 245 -4.83 24.90 -8.12
CA GLU A 245 -4.52 23.85 -9.09
C GLU A 245 -3.80 22.67 -8.43
N VAL A 246 -2.89 22.91 -7.48
CA VAL A 246 -2.30 21.84 -6.65
C VAL A 246 -3.38 21.12 -5.87
N LEU A 247 -4.22 21.84 -5.12
CA LEU A 247 -5.24 21.25 -4.24
C LEU A 247 -6.41 20.59 -5.00
N ARG A 248 -6.63 20.96 -6.25
CA ARG A 248 -7.59 20.26 -7.11
C ARG A 248 -7.14 18.83 -7.42
N ARG A 249 -5.84 18.62 -7.59
CA ARG A 249 -5.21 17.34 -7.89
C ARG A 249 -4.87 16.57 -6.62
N GLU A 250 -4.37 17.28 -5.61
CA GLU A 250 -3.90 16.77 -4.33
C GLU A 250 -4.65 17.46 -3.18
N PRO A 251 -5.92 17.10 -2.91
CA PRO A 251 -6.72 17.78 -1.88
C PRO A 251 -6.13 17.68 -0.46
N GLY A 252 -5.27 16.68 -0.20
CA GLY A 252 -4.59 16.47 1.06
C GLY A 252 -3.18 17.05 1.13
N ASN A 253 -2.77 17.91 0.19
CA ASN A 253 -1.44 18.53 0.24
C ASN A 253 -1.37 19.60 1.34
N ALA A 254 -0.94 19.17 2.53
CA ALA A 254 -0.95 20.01 3.72
C ALA A 254 0.00 21.20 3.61
N LEU A 255 1.13 21.07 2.89
CA LEU A 255 2.06 22.18 2.67
C LEU A 255 1.40 23.27 1.82
N THR A 256 0.62 22.90 0.82
CA THR A 256 -0.11 23.84 -0.03
C THR A 256 -1.25 24.51 0.74
N LEU A 257 -2.02 23.74 1.54
CA LEU A 257 -3.04 24.28 2.43
C LEU A 257 -2.44 25.30 3.42
N TYR A 258 -1.32 24.95 4.04
CA TYR A 258 -0.60 25.83 4.96
C TYR A 258 -0.18 27.13 4.28
N ASN A 259 0.47 27.07 3.12
CA ASN A 259 0.89 28.28 2.40
C ASN A 259 -0.30 29.13 1.92
N ARG A 260 -1.38 28.51 1.44
CA ARG A 260 -2.59 29.21 1.02
C ARG A 260 -3.30 29.89 2.19
N SER A 261 -3.32 29.25 3.37
CA SER A 261 -3.90 29.83 4.59
C SER A 261 -3.20 31.13 4.99
N LEU A 262 -1.86 31.16 4.88
CA LEU A 262 -1.09 32.38 5.17
C LEU A 262 -1.46 33.53 4.21
N ILE A 263 -1.70 33.24 2.93
CA ILE A 263 -2.19 34.25 1.98
C ILE A 263 -3.57 34.74 2.37
N TYR A 264 -4.51 33.82 2.65
CA TYR A 264 -5.86 34.21 3.05
C TYR A 264 -5.87 35.09 4.31
N ALA A 265 -5.03 34.78 5.30
CA ALA A 265 -4.87 35.61 6.48
C ALA A 265 -4.30 37.00 6.13
N GLN A 266 -3.32 37.07 5.21
CA GLN A 266 -2.70 38.32 4.77
C GLN A 266 -3.68 39.25 4.02
N VAL A 267 -4.61 38.67 3.24
CA VAL A 267 -5.62 39.44 2.51
C VAL A 267 -6.92 39.66 3.29
N GLY A 268 -6.97 39.20 4.57
CA GLY A 268 -8.11 39.39 5.46
C GLY A 268 -9.22 38.36 5.36
N GLU A 269 -9.05 37.32 4.55
CA GLU A 269 -10.01 36.20 4.38
C GLU A 269 -9.85 35.16 5.51
N MET A 270 -10.07 35.59 6.77
CA MET A 270 -9.74 34.81 7.96
C MET A 270 -10.48 33.49 8.05
N ASP A 271 -11.73 33.42 7.62
CA ASP A 271 -12.50 32.16 7.67
C ASP A 271 -11.89 31.10 6.76
N LYS A 272 -11.42 31.47 5.55
CA LYS A 272 -10.73 30.56 4.65
C LYS A 272 -9.33 30.17 5.18
N ALA A 273 -8.66 31.12 5.83
CA ALA A 273 -7.37 30.83 6.45
C ALA A 273 -7.51 29.79 7.57
N LEU A 274 -8.54 29.89 8.39
CA LEU A 274 -8.85 28.92 9.45
C LEU A 274 -9.25 27.56 8.87
N GLU A 275 -10.11 27.52 7.83
CA GLU A 275 -10.52 26.27 7.17
C GLU A 275 -9.32 25.49 6.62
N ASP A 276 -8.40 26.17 5.93
CA ASP A 276 -7.19 25.53 5.42
C ASP A 276 -6.28 25.05 6.57
N MET A 277 -6.13 25.82 7.63
CA MET A 277 -5.28 25.48 8.77
C MET A 277 -5.87 24.33 9.60
N ASP A 278 -7.20 24.26 9.74
CA ASP A 278 -7.91 23.14 10.36
C ASP A 278 -7.61 21.84 9.60
N ARG A 279 -7.68 21.88 8.26
CA ARG A 279 -7.34 20.74 7.43
C ARG A 279 -5.87 20.32 7.57
N VAL A 280 -4.94 21.27 7.70
CA VAL A 280 -3.52 20.95 7.98
C VAL A 280 -3.39 20.18 9.30
N ILE A 281 -4.09 20.62 10.35
CA ILE A 281 -4.06 19.95 11.67
C ILE A 281 -4.73 18.57 11.61
N ASP A 282 -5.82 18.43 10.87
CA ASP A 282 -6.49 17.13 10.66
C ASP A 282 -5.56 16.12 9.96
N ILE A 283 -4.76 16.58 8.99
CA ILE A 283 -3.79 15.75 8.26
C ILE A 283 -2.58 15.43 9.16
N ASN A 284 -2.06 16.42 9.88
CA ASN A 284 -0.93 16.26 10.78
C ASN A 284 -1.20 16.94 12.15
N PRO A 285 -1.76 16.18 13.11
CA PRO A 285 -2.04 16.70 14.46
C PRO A 285 -0.79 17.08 15.29
N GLU A 286 0.40 16.74 14.82
CA GLU A 286 1.67 17.09 15.48
C GLU A 286 2.34 18.33 14.86
N ASN A 287 1.71 18.99 13.90
CA ASN A 287 2.25 20.19 13.25
C ASN A 287 2.21 21.41 14.19
N VAL A 288 3.34 21.70 14.81
CA VAL A 288 3.53 22.81 15.76
C VAL A 288 3.20 24.17 15.14
N LEU A 289 3.63 24.38 13.87
CA LEU A 289 3.43 25.67 13.19
C LEU A 289 1.98 25.90 12.79
N ALA A 290 1.24 24.84 12.52
CA ALA A 290 -0.19 24.95 12.21
C ALA A 290 -0.96 25.48 13.42
N TYR A 291 -0.76 24.92 14.60
CA TYR A 291 -1.35 25.46 15.84
C TYR A 291 -0.89 26.87 16.13
N TYR A 292 0.41 27.14 16.00
CA TYR A 292 0.93 28.46 16.26
C TYR A 292 0.30 29.52 15.33
N ASN A 293 0.21 29.28 14.03
CA ASN A 293 -0.36 30.23 13.09
C ASN A 293 -1.89 30.32 13.19
N ARG A 294 -2.59 29.23 13.47
CA ARG A 294 -4.02 29.29 13.75
C ARG A 294 -4.31 30.13 15.00
N ALA A 295 -3.48 30.00 16.03
CA ALA A 295 -3.57 30.88 17.20
C ALA A 295 -3.36 32.36 16.85
N VAL A 296 -2.43 32.67 15.92
CA VAL A 296 -2.26 34.05 15.41
C VAL A 296 -3.51 34.53 14.67
N PHE A 297 -4.16 33.67 13.86
CA PHE A 297 -5.42 34.03 13.20
C PHE A 297 -6.54 34.27 14.19
N PHE A 298 -6.69 33.43 15.22
CA PHE A 298 -7.64 33.66 16.31
C PHE A 298 -7.37 34.96 17.08
N MET A 299 -6.09 35.31 17.30
CA MET A 299 -5.73 36.60 17.91
C MET A 299 -6.18 37.79 17.06
N GLN A 300 -6.01 37.72 15.75
CA GLN A 300 -6.46 38.79 14.83
C GLN A 300 -7.98 38.94 14.83
N MET A 301 -8.68 37.85 15.06
CA MET A 301 -10.16 37.82 15.20
C MET A 301 -10.62 38.13 16.63
N GLU A 302 -9.74 38.47 17.55
CA GLU A 302 -10.03 38.66 18.99
C GLU A 302 -10.62 37.44 19.71
N GLN A 303 -10.48 36.25 19.15
CA GLN A 303 -10.90 34.98 19.71
C GLN A 303 -9.87 34.44 20.72
N TRP A 304 -9.71 35.15 21.83
CA TRP A 304 -8.62 34.95 22.78
C TRP A 304 -8.56 33.57 23.43
N LEU A 305 -9.69 32.88 23.63
CA LEU A 305 -9.72 31.55 24.22
C LEU A 305 -9.23 30.50 23.22
N ASN A 306 -9.67 30.56 21.96
CA ASN A 306 -9.21 29.66 20.91
C ASN A 306 -7.70 29.84 20.66
N ALA A 307 -7.23 31.09 20.65
CA ALA A 307 -5.81 31.40 20.53
C ALA A 307 -5.01 30.82 21.71
N LEU A 308 -5.55 30.84 22.93
CA LEU A 308 -4.89 30.28 24.10
C LEU A 308 -4.72 28.79 23.99
N ASP A 309 -5.79 28.08 23.60
CA ASP A 309 -5.80 26.62 23.48
C ASP A 309 -4.79 26.16 22.42
N ASP A 310 -4.72 26.84 21.28
CA ASP A 310 -3.76 26.51 20.22
C ASP A 310 -2.31 26.80 20.61
N TYR A 311 -2.02 27.91 21.32
CA TYR A 311 -0.67 28.11 21.88
C TYR A 311 -0.32 27.07 22.93
N ASP A 312 -1.29 26.60 23.72
CA ASP A 312 -1.07 25.52 24.68
C ASP A 312 -0.65 24.24 23.96
N GLN A 313 -1.32 23.89 22.84
CA GLN A 313 -0.94 22.75 22.00
C GLN A 313 0.43 22.92 21.33
N ALA A 314 0.71 24.06 20.72
CA ALA A 314 2.01 24.34 20.12
C ALA A 314 3.16 24.19 21.11
N ILE A 315 2.97 24.68 22.35
CA ILE A 315 3.95 24.56 23.44
C ILE A 315 4.05 23.13 23.97
N ALA A 316 2.96 22.39 24.05
CA ALA A 316 2.97 20.99 24.44
C ALA A 316 3.77 20.13 23.45
N LEU A 317 3.59 20.36 22.15
CA LEU A 317 4.33 19.68 21.09
C LEU A 317 5.81 20.14 21.03
N PHE A 318 6.08 21.42 21.23
CA PHE A 318 7.44 21.97 21.25
C PHE A 318 7.70 22.90 22.43
N PRO A 319 8.14 22.39 23.60
CA PRO A 319 8.34 23.16 24.83
C PRO A 319 9.43 24.25 24.77
N ASP A 320 10.26 24.26 23.76
CA ASP A 320 11.32 25.27 23.58
C ASP A 320 10.87 26.45 22.69
N PHE A 321 9.61 26.50 22.25
CA PHE A 321 9.10 27.52 21.35
C PHE A 321 8.88 28.87 22.04
N ALA A 322 9.95 29.63 22.26
CA ALA A 322 9.94 30.89 22.98
C ALA A 322 8.89 31.91 22.49
N LYS A 323 8.69 31.99 21.15
CA LYS A 323 7.72 32.90 20.54
C LYS A 323 6.26 32.53 20.85
N ALA A 324 5.98 31.23 20.97
CA ALA A 324 4.66 30.78 21.38
C ALA A 324 4.34 31.21 22.83
N TYR A 325 5.31 31.14 23.75
CA TYR A 325 5.14 31.67 25.11
C TYR A 325 4.93 33.18 25.10
N GLN A 326 5.65 33.95 24.27
CA GLN A 326 5.47 35.42 24.17
C GLN A 326 4.04 35.75 23.70
N ASN A 327 3.56 35.10 22.65
CA ASN A 327 2.22 35.34 22.11
C ASN A 327 1.14 34.86 23.09
N ARG A 328 1.33 33.71 23.75
CA ARG A 328 0.43 33.22 24.78
C ARG A 328 0.36 34.18 25.99
N ALA A 329 1.47 34.78 26.37
CA ALA A 329 1.50 35.80 27.42
C ALA A 329 0.64 37.02 27.04
N TYR A 330 0.72 37.47 25.79
CA TYR A 330 -0.12 38.55 25.30
C TYR A 330 -1.62 38.16 25.36
N VAL A 331 -1.96 36.96 24.90
CA VAL A 331 -3.36 36.43 24.98
C VAL A 331 -3.84 36.39 26.44
N LYS A 332 -3.02 35.87 27.38
CA LYS A 332 -3.34 35.84 28.81
C LYS A 332 -3.54 37.23 29.40
N GLU A 333 -2.79 38.24 28.94
CA GLU A 333 -2.99 39.63 29.39
C GLU A 333 -4.34 40.18 28.90
N ARG A 334 -4.71 39.92 27.64
CA ARG A 334 -6.02 40.31 27.08
C ARG A 334 -7.19 39.64 27.82
N LEU A 335 -6.98 38.42 28.34
CA LEU A 335 -7.91 37.68 29.16
C LEU A 335 -7.90 38.11 30.66
N GLY A 336 -7.12 39.13 31.03
CA GLY A 336 -6.98 39.60 32.43
C GLY A 336 -6.12 38.71 33.34
N ARG A 337 -5.48 37.65 32.78
CA ARG A 337 -4.67 36.68 33.55
C ARG A 337 -3.21 37.16 33.74
N ARG A 338 -3.02 38.34 34.30
CA ARG A 338 -1.73 39.06 34.40
C ARG A 338 -0.59 38.25 35.02
N ASN A 339 -0.86 37.49 36.10
CA ASN A 339 0.19 36.67 36.76
C ASN A 339 0.65 35.52 35.88
N ALA A 340 -0.24 34.89 35.12
CA ALA A 340 0.08 33.84 34.18
C ALA A 340 0.83 34.38 32.94
N SER A 341 0.47 35.58 32.50
CA SER A 341 1.19 36.30 31.44
C SER A 341 2.66 36.55 31.82
N ARG A 342 2.93 37.08 33.04
CA ARG A 342 4.32 37.30 33.50
C ARG A 342 5.15 36.02 33.52
N LYS A 343 4.55 34.91 34.01
CA LYS A 343 5.25 33.61 34.00
C LYS A 343 5.66 33.18 32.60
N ASP A 344 4.78 33.30 31.60
CA ASP A 344 5.11 32.97 30.21
C ASP A 344 6.20 33.85 29.64
N LEU A 345 6.21 35.18 29.96
CA LEU A 345 7.29 36.08 29.54
C LEU A 345 8.65 35.72 30.18
N GLU A 346 8.65 35.29 31.45
CA GLU A 346 9.87 34.81 32.10
C GLU A 346 10.39 33.52 31.44
N ILE A 347 9.49 32.57 31.15
CA ILE A 347 9.86 31.34 30.42
C ILE A 347 10.43 31.69 29.05
N ALA A 348 9.77 32.52 28.27
CA ALA A 348 10.22 32.94 26.95
C ALA A 348 11.64 33.57 27.01
N ARG A 349 11.87 34.48 27.95
CA ARG A 349 13.21 35.10 28.14
C ARG A 349 14.28 34.08 28.49
N ARG A 350 13.95 33.13 29.36
CA ARG A 350 14.87 32.05 29.73
C ARG A 350 15.19 31.17 28.51
N LYS A 351 14.19 30.76 27.72
CA LYS A 351 14.38 29.94 26.51
C LYS A 351 15.25 30.63 25.48
N VAL A 352 15.07 31.94 25.27
CA VAL A 352 15.94 32.76 24.41
C VAL A 352 17.37 32.80 24.94
N ALA A 353 17.56 32.97 26.27
CA ALA A 353 18.90 33.01 26.88
C ALA A 353 19.61 31.65 26.77
N GLU A 354 18.93 30.55 27.07
CA GLU A 354 19.43 29.16 26.92
C GLU A 354 19.88 28.88 25.47
N PHE A 355 19.09 29.36 24.49
CA PHE A 355 19.46 29.23 23.08
C PHE A 355 20.74 30.02 22.74
N ARG A 356 20.83 31.26 23.16
CA ARG A 356 22.01 32.12 22.94
C ARG A 356 23.29 31.52 23.54
N GLU A 357 23.18 30.95 24.72
CA GLU A 357 24.30 30.28 25.38
C GLU A 357 24.79 29.07 24.58
N LYS A 358 23.84 28.28 24.06
CA LYS A 358 24.14 27.12 23.20
C LYS A 358 24.69 27.51 21.81
N ALA A 359 24.30 28.66 21.28
CA ALA A 359 24.71 29.15 19.96
C ALA A 359 26.03 29.94 19.97
N GLY A 360 26.72 30.04 21.10
CA GLY A 360 28.05 30.70 21.18
C GLY A 360 28.05 32.23 21.14
N GLY A 361 26.91 32.86 21.42
CA GLY A 361 26.86 34.32 21.69
C GLY A 361 26.74 35.25 20.48
N GLU A 362 26.84 34.78 19.27
CA GLU A 362 26.69 35.57 18.04
C GLU A 362 25.34 35.36 17.37
N GLY A 363 24.31 36.08 17.77
CA GLY A 363 23.01 36.04 17.12
C GLY A 363 22.04 37.10 17.64
N SER A 364 21.31 37.76 16.74
CA SER A 364 20.24 38.68 17.14
C SER A 364 19.02 37.89 17.65
N ALA A 365 18.18 38.48 18.51
CA ALA A 365 16.96 37.85 19.04
C ALA A 365 15.97 37.39 17.94
N LEU A 366 16.10 37.92 16.71
CA LEU A 366 15.34 37.46 15.54
C LEU A 366 15.95 36.21 14.91
N GLN A 367 17.28 36.01 14.95
CA GLN A 367 17.96 34.80 14.46
C GLN A 367 17.67 33.59 15.35
N ASP A 368 17.46 33.76 16.66
CA ASP A 368 17.08 32.72 17.60
C ASP A 368 15.75 32.05 17.21
N THR A 369 14.79 32.86 16.75
CA THR A 369 13.52 32.35 16.26
C THR A 369 13.65 31.69 14.90
N THR A 370 14.63 32.11 14.09
CA THR A 370 14.88 31.54 12.77
C THR A 370 15.51 30.15 12.86
N ALA A 371 16.51 29.93 13.72
CA ALA A 371 17.12 28.61 13.90
C ALA A 371 16.15 27.60 14.59
N THR A 372 15.31 28.07 15.52
CA THR A 372 14.21 27.26 16.07
C THR A 372 13.17 26.98 15.00
N LEU A 373 12.86 27.94 14.14
CA LEU A 373 11.94 27.80 13.02
C LEU A 373 12.52 26.87 11.94
N GLU A 374 13.82 26.95 11.63
CA GLU A 374 14.50 26.04 10.72
C GLU A 374 14.50 24.60 11.24
N ARG A 375 14.62 24.38 12.55
CA ARG A 375 14.49 23.06 13.17
C ARG A 375 13.05 22.55 13.12
N ILE A 376 12.06 23.42 13.34
CA ILE A 376 10.66 23.08 13.21
C ILE A 376 10.29 22.83 11.74
N LEU A 377 10.82 23.67 10.82
CA LEU A 377 10.68 23.47 9.38
C LEU A 377 11.39 22.21 8.88
N SER A 378 12.50 21.80 9.50
CA SER A 378 13.15 20.53 9.17
C SER A 378 12.33 19.32 9.63
N LEU A 379 11.64 19.43 10.77
CA LEU A 379 10.65 18.43 11.21
C LEU A 379 9.42 18.41 10.28
N ASP A 380 9.02 19.58 9.76
CA ASP A 380 7.94 19.71 8.78
C ASP A 380 8.41 19.46 7.33
N ALA A 381 9.72 19.47 7.04
CA ALA A 381 10.28 19.13 5.73
C ALA A 381 10.11 17.63 5.41
N ASP A 382 10.17 16.76 6.41
CA ASP A 382 9.79 15.34 6.26
C ASP A 382 8.30 15.18 5.97
N PHE A 383 7.48 16.08 6.50
CA PHE A 383 6.07 16.21 6.19
C PHE A 383 5.81 16.69 4.74
N ALA A 384 6.56 17.70 4.26
CA ALA A 384 6.51 18.17 2.88
C ALA A 384 6.91 17.06 1.89
N ARG A 385 7.97 16.32 2.20
CA ARG A 385 8.42 15.17 1.41
C ARG A 385 7.34 14.09 1.31
N LYS A 386 6.72 13.72 2.43
CA LYS A 386 5.61 12.75 2.46
C LYS A 386 4.40 13.19 1.64
N ASN A 387 4.12 14.49 1.55
CA ASN A 387 2.98 15.00 0.79
C ASN A 387 3.21 15.06 -0.72
N PHE A 388 4.43 15.22 -1.20
CA PHE A 388 4.74 15.18 -2.63
C PHE A 388 5.08 13.77 -3.15
N ASP A 389 5.54 12.87 -2.27
CA ASP A 389 5.77 11.45 -2.60
C ASP A 389 4.47 10.62 -2.54
N ASN A 390 3.42 11.15 -1.90
CA ASN A 390 2.11 10.49 -1.79
C ASN A 390 1.16 10.87 -2.96
N GLU A 391 1.59 10.69 -4.19
CA GLU A 391 0.72 10.85 -5.38
C GLU A 391 -0.48 9.89 -5.44
N GLN A 392 -0.70 9.03 -4.42
CA GLN A 392 -1.72 7.98 -4.48
C GLN A 392 -2.64 7.84 -3.28
N ILE A 393 -2.71 8.82 -2.38
CA ILE A 393 -3.77 8.79 -1.37
C ILE A 393 -4.96 9.64 -1.82
N GLY A 394 -5.52 9.29 -2.96
CA GLY A 394 -6.95 9.41 -3.13
C GLY A 394 -7.56 8.32 -2.25
N GLN A 395 -8.13 8.71 -1.13
CA GLN A 395 -8.96 7.84 -0.31
C GLN A 395 -10.16 7.34 -1.13
N ARG A 396 -9.94 6.36 -1.99
CA ARG A 396 -10.91 5.30 -2.16
C ARG A 396 -10.52 4.26 -1.12
N GLU A 397 -11.31 4.19 -0.06
CA GLU A 397 -11.42 2.97 0.72
C GLU A 397 -11.73 1.84 -0.27
N VAL A 398 -10.71 1.22 -0.80
CA VAL A 398 -10.88 -0.11 -1.38
C VAL A 398 -11.07 -0.97 -0.15
N GLY A 399 -12.32 -1.28 0.17
CA GLY A 399 -12.65 -2.25 1.19
C GLY A 399 -11.99 -3.57 0.79
N VAL A 400 -10.81 -3.82 1.32
CA VAL A 400 -10.13 -5.10 1.14
C VAL A 400 -10.76 -6.02 2.16
N SER A 401 -11.64 -6.90 1.68
CA SER A 401 -12.27 -7.93 2.50
C SER A 401 -11.46 -9.22 2.45
N LEU A 402 -11.46 -9.96 3.54
CA LEU A 402 -10.96 -11.33 3.56
C LEU A 402 -11.68 -12.18 2.50
N ARG A 403 -10.97 -13.11 1.88
CA ARG A 403 -11.57 -14.15 1.03
C ARG A 403 -12.50 -15.01 1.86
N GLY A 404 -13.60 -15.46 1.25
CA GLY A 404 -14.64 -16.23 1.91
C GLY A 404 -14.16 -17.58 2.45
N MET A 405 -15.01 -18.24 3.20
CA MET A 405 -14.76 -19.60 3.73
C MET A 405 -15.09 -20.66 2.69
N TYR A 406 -14.38 -21.79 2.76
CA TYR A 406 -14.60 -22.93 1.89
C TYR A 406 -15.83 -23.73 2.33
N SER A 407 -16.73 -24.02 1.39
CA SER A 407 -17.86 -24.93 1.62
C SER A 407 -18.16 -25.74 0.38
N PHE A 408 -18.79 -26.90 0.57
CA PHE A 408 -19.25 -27.69 -0.55
C PHE A 408 -20.49 -27.05 -1.20
N ARG A 409 -20.45 -26.98 -2.53
CA ARG A 409 -21.55 -26.50 -3.37
C ARG A 409 -21.83 -27.52 -4.48
N LEU A 410 -23.05 -27.52 -5.04
CA LEU A 410 -23.36 -28.28 -6.24
C LEU A 410 -22.62 -27.67 -7.45
N ALA A 411 -22.15 -28.50 -8.36
CA ALA A 411 -21.48 -28.10 -9.59
C ALA A 411 -22.18 -28.65 -10.84
N GLN A 412 -22.03 -27.98 -12.00
CA GLN A 412 -22.65 -28.44 -13.27
C GLN A 412 -21.97 -29.69 -13.82
N GLU A 413 -20.65 -29.74 -13.68
CA GLU A 413 -19.83 -30.85 -14.14
C GLU A 413 -18.70 -31.11 -13.13
N TRP A 414 -18.21 -32.34 -13.08
CA TRP A 414 -16.93 -32.64 -12.45
C TRP A 414 -15.86 -31.85 -13.18
N GLN A 415 -15.47 -30.70 -12.67
CA GLN A 415 -14.28 -30.04 -13.12
C GLN A 415 -13.10 -30.54 -12.27
N PRO A 416 -12.20 -31.36 -12.83
CA PRO A 416 -10.88 -31.46 -12.23
C PRO A 416 -10.34 -30.04 -12.28
N ARG A 417 -10.15 -29.39 -11.13
CA ARG A 417 -9.41 -28.15 -11.09
C ARG A 417 -8.02 -28.43 -11.66
N MET A 418 -7.80 -28.13 -12.92
CA MET A 418 -6.47 -27.78 -13.42
C MET A 418 -6.12 -26.42 -12.80
N ALA A 419 -5.92 -26.40 -11.49
CA ALA A 419 -5.25 -25.30 -10.89
C ALA A 419 -3.82 -25.37 -11.38
N LEU A 420 -3.37 -24.34 -12.08
CA LEU A 420 -1.96 -24.07 -12.38
C LEU A 420 -1.09 -24.06 -11.10
N SER A 421 -1.70 -24.01 -9.94
CA SER A 421 -1.14 -24.10 -8.59
C SER A 421 -1.07 -25.51 -8.00
N GLY A 422 -1.31 -26.58 -8.77
CA GLY A 422 -1.41 -27.94 -8.24
C GLY A 422 -2.52 -28.03 -7.20
N GLY A 423 -3.78 -28.30 -7.62
CA GLY A 423 -4.90 -28.42 -6.70
C GLY A 423 -4.59 -29.41 -5.58
N TYR A 424 -5.07 -29.14 -4.38
CA TYR A 424 -4.94 -30.07 -3.27
C TYR A 424 -5.74 -31.32 -3.57
N GLU A 425 -5.03 -32.41 -3.89
CA GLU A 425 -5.62 -33.72 -4.11
C GLU A 425 -5.71 -34.45 -2.77
N HIS A 426 -6.90 -34.60 -2.27
CA HIS A 426 -7.17 -35.43 -1.12
C HIS A 426 -8.05 -36.60 -1.50
N PRO A 427 -7.62 -37.85 -1.30
CA PRO A 427 -8.38 -39.04 -1.73
C PRO A 427 -9.78 -39.11 -1.16
N LEU A 428 -10.04 -38.44 -0.03
CA LEU A 428 -11.35 -38.39 0.60
C LEU A 428 -12.33 -37.49 -0.16
N LEU A 429 -11.85 -36.39 -0.79
CA LEU A 429 -12.69 -35.48 -1.59
C LEU A 429 -13.25 -36.18 -2.81
N ASP A 430 -12.40 -36.88 -3.57
CA ASP A 430 -12.83 -37.64 -4.77
C ASP A 430 -13.80 -38.75 -4.41
N ARG A 431 -13.51 -39.46 -3.31
CA ARG A 431 -14.41 -40.50 -2.82
C ARG A 431 -15.74 -39.95 -2.31
N PHE A 432 -15.72 -38.78 -1.67
CA PHE A 432 -16.94 -38.15 -1.17
C PHE A 432 -17.86 -37.72 -2.30
N GLY A 433 -17.32 -37.00 -3.30
CA GLY A 433 -18.09 -36.62 -4.49
C GLY A 433 -18.67 -37.83 -5.22
N THR A 434 -17.84 -38.86 -5.48
CA THR A 434 -18.30 -40.13 -6.08
C THR A 434 -19.40 -40.78 -5.23
N ALA A 435 -19.26 -40.76 -3.91
CA ALA A 435 -20.23 -41.35 -2.99
C ALA A 435 -21.56 -40.59 -2.90
N LEU A 436 -21.59 -39.30 -3.25
CA LEU A 436 -22.78 -38.48 -3.35
C LEU A 436 -23.50 -38.69 -4.69
N GLY A 437 -22.80 -39.19 -5.72
CA GLY A 437 -23.37 -39.44 -7.05
C GLY A 437 -23.76 -38.19 -7.82
N VAL A 438 -23.35 -37.01 -7.34
CA VAL A 438 -23.58 -35.69 -7.98
C VAL A 438 -22.29 -34.88 -7.95
N PRO A 439 -22.03 -34.01 -8.95
CA PRO A 439 -20.88 -33.13 -8.93
C PRO A 439 -20.99 -32.14 -7.76
N VAL A 440 -19.96 -32.13 -6.91
CA VAL A 440 -19.80 -31.15 -5.83
C VAL A 440 -18.41 -30.53 -5.91
N VAL A 441 -18.32 -29.27 -5.54
CA VAL A 441 -17.07 -28.52 -5.50
C VAL A 441 -16.89 -27.91 -4.11
N LEU A 442 -15.65 -27.94 -3.61
CA LEU A 442 -15.26 -27.20 -2.41
C LEU A 442 -14.71 -25.84 -2.86
N THR A 443 -15.40 -24.75 -2.53
CA THR A 443 -15.10 -23.41 -3.04
C THR A 443 -15.42 -22.32 -2.03
N VAL A 444 -14.79 -21.15 -2.19
CA VAL A 444 -15.11 -19.90 -1.47
C VAL A 444 -16.12 -19.04 -2.21
N GLU A 445 -16.45 -19.38 -3.46
CA GLU A 445 -17.36 -18.61 -4.31
C GLU A 445 -18.78 -19.15 -4.23
N ASP A 446 -19.77 -18.27 -4.43
CA ASP A 446 -21.15 -18.70 -4.63
C ASP A 446 -21.26 -19.56 -5.91
N ALA A 447 -21.85 -20.74 -5.79
CA ALA A 447 -22.02 -21.62 -6.95
C ALA A 447 -22.94 -21.00 -8.00
N GLN A 448 -22.58 -21.19 -9.28
CA GLN A 448 -23.49 -20.87 -10.39
C GLN A 448 -24.79 -21.72 -10.26
N GLU A 449 -25.91 -21.17 -10.68
CA GLU A 449 -27.20 -21.90 -10.66
C GLU A 449 -27.11 -23.23 -11.42
N VAL A 450 -27.24 -24.32 -10.69
CA VAL A 450 -27.24 -25.70 -11.23
C VAL A 450 -28.62 -26.29 -11.06
N PRO A 451 -29.21 -26.97 -12.06
CA PRO A 451 -30.48 -27.66 -11.89
C PRO A 451 -30.37 -28.69 -10.78
N ALA A 452 -31.39 -28.77 -9.93
CA ALA A 452 -31.46 -29.78 -8.86
C ALA A 452 -31.34 -31.20 -9.44
N ALA A 453 -30.38 -31.97 -8.93
CA ALA A 453 -30.15 -33.35 -9.37
C ALA A 453 -31.26 -34.25 -8.84
N GLU A 454 -32.25 -34.55 -9.69
CA GLU A 454 -33.39 -35.40 -9.33
C GLU A 454 -33.10 -36.92 -9.34
N GLN A 455 -31.95 -37.37 -9.78
CA GLN A 455 -31.72 -38.81 -10.03
C GLN A 455 -30.52 -39.35 -9.25
N THR A 456 -30.76 -40.21 -8.34
CA THR A 456 -29.93 -41.23 -7.66
C THR A 456 -30.07 -41.27 -6.14
N VAL A 457 -31.02 -40.58 -5.56
CA VAL A 457 -31.23 -40.47 -4.09
C VAL A 457 -31.56 -41.81 -3.43
N ALA A 458 -32.05 -42.81 -4.19
CA ALA A 458 -32.54 -44.07 -3.63
C ALA A 458 -31.46 -45.02 -3.06
N GLN A 459 -30.17 -44.81 -3.40
CA GLN A 459 -29.07 -45.69 -2.97
C GLN A 459 -28.14 -45.05 -1.91
N LEU A 460 -28.42 -43.81 -1.51
CA LEU A 460 -27.60 -43.07 -0.55
C LEU A 460 -27.94 -43.44 0.91
N THR A 461 -26.94 -43.44 1.78
CA THR A 461 -27.17 -43.46 3.24
C THR A 461 -27.99 -42.25 3.68
N GLU A 462 -28.70 -42.38 4.82
CA GLU A 462 -29.51 -41.26 5.34
C GLU A 462 -28.66 -39.97 5.51
N ALA A 463 -27.47 -40.09 6.05
CA ALA A 463 -26.55 -38.96 6.23
C ALA A 463 -26.24 -38.23 4.90
N LYS A 464 -25.87 -38.96 3.85
CA LYS A 464 -25.57 -38.37 2.53
C LYS A 464 -26.80 -37.72 1.89
N ARG A 465 -27.95 -38.36 2.04
CA ARG A 465 -29.23 -37.83 1.53
C ARG A 465 -29.56 -36.51 2.19
N ARG A 466 -29.42 -36.42 3.52
CA ARG A 466 -29.61 -35.17 4.28
C ARG A 466 -28.61 -34.11 3.91
N PHE A 467 -27.35 -34.49 3.68
CA PHE A 467 -26.31 -33.55 3.23
C PHE A 467 -26.65 -32.95 1.86
N LEU A 468 -27.06 -33.75 0.89
CA LEU A 468 -27.52 -33.27 -0.43
C LEU A 468 -28.76 -32.41 -0.33
N ASP A 469 -29.72 -32.76 0.51
CA ASP A 469 -30.91 -31.95 0.76
C ASP A 469 -30.49 -30.54 1.30
N GLY A 470 -29.51 -30.49 2.19
CA GLY A 470 -28.94 -29.25 2.67
C GLY A 470 -28.28 -28.41 1.56
N LEU A 471 -27.52 -29.04 0.62
CA LEU A 471 -26.94 -28.34 -0.53
C LEU A 471 -28.02 -27.77 -1.46
N ASN A 472 -29.10 -28.52 -1.74
CA ASN A 472 -30.22 -28.03 -2.54
C ASN A 472 -30.94 -26.85 -1.88
N LYS A 473 -31.17 -26.92 -0.57
CA LYS A 473 -31.77 -25.82 0.22
C LYS A 473 -30.90 -24.59 0.25
N LEU A 474 -29.57 -24.76 0.38
CA LEU A 474 -28.60 -23.67 0.33
C LEU A 474 -28.70 -22.95 -1.02
N GLN A 475 -28.72 -23.67 -2.13
CA GLN A 475 -28.88 -23.11 -3.47
C GLN A 475 -30.19 -22.30 -3.63
N GLN A 476 -31.26 -22.76 -2.96
CA GLN A 476 -32.56 -22.08 -2.90
C GLN A 476 -32.57 -20.92 -1.88
N LYS A 477 -31.43 -20.58 -1.27
CA LYS A 477 -31.29 -19.57 -0.21
C LYS A 477 -32.15 -19.84 1.03
N GLN A 478 -32.49 -21.11 1.28
CA GLN A 478 -33.24 -21.56 2.47
C GLN A 478 -32.26 -21.92 3.60
N PHE A 479 -31.54 -20.94 4.12
CA PHE A 479 -30.39 -21.13 5.01
C PHE A 479 -30.70 -21.90 6.29
N LEU A 480 -31.81 -21.59 6.99
CA LEU A 480 -32.21 -22.31 8.20
C LEU A 480 -32.60 -23.77 7.89
N ALA A 481 -33.26 -24.01 6.77
CA ALA A 481 -33.61 -25.34 6.36
C ALA A 481 -32.39 -26.18 5.95
N ALA A 482 -31.38 -25.56 5.33
CA ALA A 482 -30.11 -26.20 5.02
C ALA A 482 -29.36 -26.61 6.29
N THR A 483 -29.26 -25.70 7.28
CA THR A 483 -28.66 -25.98 8.59
C THR A 483 -29.34 -27.15 9.30
N SER A 484 -30.67 -27.20 9.27
CA SER A 484 -31.43 -28.33 9.83
C SER A 484 -31.11 -29.66 9.15
N SER A 485 -31.05 -29.68 7.80
CA SER A 485 -30.70 -30.88 7.04
C SER A 485 -29.30 -31.39 7.35
N TRP A 486 -28.31 -30.47 7.52
CA TRP A 486 -26.95 -30.86 7.91
C TRP A 486 -26.88 -31.34 9.37
N THR A 487 -27.72 -30.80 10.25
CA THR A 487 -27.81 -31.30 11.64
C THR A 487 -28.31 -32.74 11.62
N GLU A 488 -29.38 -33.05 10.86
CA GLU A 488 -29.89 -34.43 10.69
C GLU A 488 -28.82 -35.33 10.03
N ALA A 489 -28.00 -34.83 9.08
CA ALA A 489 -26.91 -35.58 8.48
C ALA A 489 -25.81 -35.96 9.51
N ILE A 490 -25.48 -35.04 10.43
CA ILE A 490 -24.47 -35.22 11.50
C ILE A 490 -24.97 -36.25 12.53
N GLU A 491 -26.26 -36.20 12.88
CA GLU A 491 -26.88 -37.06 13.87
C GLU A 491 -27.22 -38.46 13.32
N ALA A 492 -27.29 -38.62 12.00
CA ALA A 492 -27.61 -39.89 11.38
C ALA A 492 -26.60 -40.99 11.75
N PRO A 493 -27.06 -42.25 11.93
CA PRO A 493 -26.17 -43.37 12.21
C PRO A 493 -25.09 -43.51 11.12
N ALA A 494 -23.82 -43.68 11.54
CA ALA A 494 -22.73 -43.99 10.65
C ALA A 494 -22.34 -45.47 10.78
N ASP A 495 -22.25 -46.14 9.64
CA ASP A 495 -21.91 -47.57 9.57
C ASP A 495 -20.38 -47.82 9.86
N GLY A 496 -19.66 -46.81 10.32
CA GLY A 496 -18.21 -46.87 10.58
C GLY A 496 -17.36 -46.69 9.31
N GLY A 497 -16.03 -46.76 9.47
CA GLY A 497 -15.10 -46.65 8.35
C GLY A 497 -15.08 -45.24 7.71
N ILE A 498 -15.08 -45.19 6.36
CA ILE A 498 -14.98 -43.94 5.61
C ILE A 498 -16.17 -43.00 5.80
N GLU A 499 -17.35 -43.55 6.09
CA GLU A 499 -18.60 -42.77 6.33
C GLU A 499 -18.43 -41.83 7.56
N SER A 500 -17.71 -42.30 8.58
CA SER A 500 -17.45 -41.48 9.78
C SER A 500 -16.59 -40.28 9.46
N LEU A 501 -15.70 -40.36 8.46
CA LEU A 501 -14.84 -39.23 8.02
C LEU A 501 -15.65 -38.18 7.25
N TYR A 502 -16.70 -38.59 6.53
CA TYR A 502 -17.56 -37.63 5.81
C TYR A 502 -18.33 -36.69 6.75
N ARG A 503 -18.48 -37.04 8.01
CA ARG A 503 -19.09 -36.20 9.04
C ARG A 503 -18.33 -34.86 9.20
N ALA A 504 -17.03 -34.86 8.98
CA ALA A 504 -16.24 -33.61 8.98
C ALA A 504 -16.74 -32.61 7.93
N PHE A 505 -17.16 -33.08 6.75
CA PHE A 505 -17.69 -32.23 5.69
C PHE A 505 -19.11 -31.71 6.00
N TYR A 506 -19.89 -32.46 6.76
CA TYR A 506 -21.20 -32.00 7.22
C TYR A 506 -21.04 -30.87 8.26
N TYR A 507 -20.14 -31.05 9.22
CA TYR A 507 -19.77 -29.99 10.17
C TYR A 507 -19.20 -28.76 9.47
N LEU A 508 -18.28 -28.94 8.51
CA LEU A 508 -17.72 -27.86 7.71
C LEU A 508 -18.81 -26.97 7.10
N ASN A 509 -19.72 -27.57 6.35
CA ASN A 509 -20.77 -26.81 5.67
C ASN A 509 -21.71 -26.12 6.66
N ARG A 510 -22.09 -26.80 7.77
CA ARG A 510 -22.95 -26.20 8.78
C ARG A 510 -22.29 -25.03 9.48
N GLY A 511 -21.03 -25.18 9.88
CA GLY A 511 -20.26 -24.12 10.56
C GLY A 511 -20.04 -22.90 9.67
N VAL A 512 -19.66 -23.11 8.40
CA VAL A 512 -19.51 -22.00 7.42
C VAL A 512 -20.84 -21.27 7.19
N LEU A 513 -21.95 -22.00 7.00
CA LEU A 513 -23.25 -21.36 6.79
C LEU A 513 -23.71 -20.56 8.03
N ARG A 514 -23.48 -21.06 9.24
CA ARG A 514 -23.76 -20.34 10.48
C ARG A 514 -22.99 -19.01 10.52
N ALA A 515 -21.72 -19.05 10.20
CA ALA A 515 -20.88 -17.84 10.15
C ALA A 515 -21.34 -16.84 9.06
N GLU A 516 -21.71 -17.33 7.87
CA GLU A 516 -22.23 -16.50 6.79
C GLU A 516 -23.58 -15.84 7.17
N MET A 517 -24.45 -16.56 7.85
CA MET A 517 -25.72 -16.00 8.33
C MET A 517 -25.51 -14.88 9.35
N ILE A 518 -24.60 -15.06 10.32
CA ILE A 518 -24.26 -14.02 11.30
C ILE A 518 -23.68 -12.80 10.59
N ARG A 519 -22.75 -13.00 9.65
CA ARG A 519 -22.15 -11.92 8.87
C ARG A 519 -23.19 -11.16 8.04
N PHE A 520 -24.16 -11.87 7.46
CA PHE A 520 -25.24 -11.23 6.72
C PHE A 520 -26.12 -10.35 7.61
N ILE A 521 -26.50 -10.83 8.81
CA ILE A 521 -27.26 -10.06 9.80
C ILE A 521 -26.48 -8.81 10.21
N SER A 522 -25.19 -8.96 10.51
CA SER A 522 -24.32 -7.81 10.88
C SER A 522 -24.22 -6.75 9.78
N SER A 523 -24.20 -7.17 8.50
CA SER A 523 -24.16 -6.25 7.37
C SER A 523 -25.48 -5.46 7.20
N MET A 524 -26.59 -6.03 7.57
CA MET A 524 -27.91 -5.35 7.52
C MET A 524 -28.03 -4.30 8.63
N GLU A 525 -27.54 -4.61 9.82
CA GLU A 525 -27.58 -3.69 10.98
C GLU A 525 -26.63 -2.49 10.80
N SER A 526 -25.48 -2.68 10.17
CA SER A 526 -24.54 -1.60 9.88
C SER A 526 -25.06 -0.58 8.85
N ASN A 527 -26.08 -0.89 8.08
CA ASN A 527 -26.70 -0.02 7.09
C ASN A 527 -27.91 0.78 7.62
N VAL A 528 -28.29 0.61 8.87
CA VAL A 528 -29.36 1.41 9.51
C VAL A 528 -28.77 2.75 9.95
N GLN A 529 -28.85 3.77 9.07
CA GLN A 529 -28.64 5.15 9.45
C GLN A 529 -29.81 5.62 10.30
N THR A 530 -29.64 5.73 11.61
CA THR A 530 -30.58 6.42 12.49
C THR A 530 -30.52 7.92 12.22
N LEU A 531 -31.49 8.45 11.53
CA LEU A 531 -31.74 9.89 11.40
C LEU A 531 -32.35 10.36 12.72
N SER A 532 -31.60 11.09 13.53
CA SER A 532 -32.17 11.82 14.67
C SER A 532 -32.41 13.28 14.25
N LEU A 533 -33.63 13.75 14.49
CA LEU A 533 -34.01 15.16 14.36
C LEU A 533 -33.63 15.88 15.67
N ASP A 534 -32.91 16.99 15.60
CA ASP A 534 -32.75 17.89 16.73
C ASP A 534 -34.05 18.66 17.02
N GLY A 535 -34.16 19.29 18.21
CA GLY A 535 -35.35 20.00 18.62
C GLY A 535 -35.74 21.21 17.75
N GLU A 536 -34.95 21.52 16.69
CA GLU A 536 -35.20 22.58 15.72
C GLU A 536 -35.53 22.04 14.32
N GLY A 537 -35.68 20.71 14.16
CA GLY A 537 -36.07 20.08 12.88
C GLY A 537 -34.96 20.03 11.82
N ARG A 538 -33.70 20.21 12.19
CA ARG A 538 -32.55 20.07 11.27
C ARG A 538 -31.96 18.68 11.34
N THR A 539 -31.80 18.04 10.18
CA THR A 539 -31.12 16.76 10.04
C THR A 539 -29.61 16.94 10.27
N ARG A 540 -29.10 16.50 11.40
CA ARG A 540 -27.66 16.28 11.60
C ARG A 540 -27.38 14.80 11.53
N ALA A 541 -26.54 14.41 10.56
CA ALA A 541 -25.91 13.10 10.55
C ALA A 541 -24.93 13.06 11.75
N ARG A 542 -25.29 12.41 12.85
CA ARG A 542 -24.33 11.97 13.86
C ARG A 542 -23.74 10.67 13.34
N VAL A 543 -22.45 10.69 13.04
CA VAL A 543 -21.64 9.48 13.08
C VAL A 543 -21.57 9.09 14.56
N SER A 544 -22.43 8.15 14.97
CA SER A 544 -22.27 7.54 16.30
C SER A 544 -20.96 6.78 16.29
N ASP A 545 -20.15 6.98 17.35
CA ASP A 545 -19.05 6.07 17.66
C ASP A 545 -19.56 4.65 17.50
N ARG A 546 -18.98 3.89 16.56
CA ARG A 546 -19.35 2.50 16.32
C ARG A 546 -19.08 1.73 17.61
N VAL A 547 -20.12 1.39 18.35
CA VAL A 547 -20.05 0.26 19.26
C VAL A 547 -19.80 -0.94 18.37
N VAL A 548 -18.61 -1.51 18.45
CA VAL A 548 -18.29 -2.76 17.79
C VAL A 548 -19.10 -3.83 18.51
N GLU A 549 -20.31 -4.12 18.01
CA GLU A 549 -21.05 -5.27 18.50
C GLU A 549 -20.28 -6.54 18.09
N THR A 550 -19.81 -7.27 19.09
CA THR A 550 -19.18 -8.58 18.89
C THR A 550 -20.28 -9.60 18.69
N TYR A 551 -20.37 -10.14 17.48
CA TYR A 551 -21.29 -11.23 17.17
C TYR A 551 -20.72 -12.55 17.68
N ASP A 552 -21.62 -13.44 18.15
CA ASP A 552 -21.25 -14.73 18.71
C ASP A 552 -21.11 -15.79 17.59
N TYR A 553 -19.87 -16.17 17.31
CA TYR A 553 -19.53 -17.23 16.35
C TYR A 553 -19.26 -18.60 17.02
N SER A 554 -19.59 -18.79 18.29
CA SER A 554 -19.26 -19.98 19.08
C SER A 554 -19.77 -21.26 18.40
N GLU A 555 -21.04 -21.33 17.98
CA GLU A 555 -21.60 -22.51 17.33
C GLU A 555 -20.92 -22.84 16.00
N ALA A 556 -20.48 -21.83 15.23
CA ALA A 556 -19.74 -22.05 13.98
C ALA A 556 -18.33 -22.57 14.28
N THR A 557 -17.70 -22.07 15.33
CA THR A 557 -16.36 -22.51 15.80
C THR A 557 -16.41 -23.95 16.27
N GLU A 558 -17.41 -24.32 17.11
CA GLU A 558 -17.60 -25.69 17.59
C GLU A 558 -17.77 -26.69 16.43
N ASP A 559 -18.49 -26.31 15.37
CA ASP A 559 -18.63 -27.14 14.18
C ASP A 559 -17.30 -27.38 13.47
N LEU A 560 -16.49 -26.32 13.26
CA LEU A 560 -15.18 -26.46 12.61
C LEU A 560 -14.18 -27.21 13.47
N GLU A 561 -14.21 -27.04 14.78
CA GLU A 561 -13.38 -27.82 15.71
C GLU A 561 -13.79 -29.30 15.73
N ALA A 562 -15.08 -29.60 15.69
CA ALA A 562 -15.57 -30.98 15.55
C ALA A 562 -15.14 -31.61 14.22
N ALA A 563 -15.13 -30.84 13.13
CA ALA A 563 -14.60 -31.29 11.85
C ALA A 563 -13.10 -31.56 11.90
N LEU A 564 -12.33 -30.66 12.55
CA LEU A 564 -10.87 -30.81 12.76
C LEU A 564 -10.52 -32.00 13.66
N ALA A 565 -11.36 -32.33 14.65
CA ALA A 565 -11.17 -33.53 15.46
C ALA A 565 -11.25 -34.81 14.61
N ILE A 566 -11.98 -34.78 13.51
CA ILE A 566 -12.13 -35.90 12.56
C ILE A 566 -11.01 -35.86 11.50
N LEU A 567 -10.70 -34.69 10.96
CA LEU A 567 -9.74 -34.47 9.86
C LEU A 567 -8.72 -33.39 10.21
N PRO A 568 -7.73 -33.66 11.11
CA PRO A 568 -6.80 -32.66 11.60
C PRO A 568 -5.77 -32.18 10.55
N GLU A 569 -5.58 -32.94 9.47
CA GLU A 569 -4.64 -32.60 8.39
C GLU A 569 -5.34 -32.01 7.14
N PHE A 570 -6.59 -31.57 7.26
CA PHE A 570 -7.34 -31.02 6.15
C PHE A 570 -7.19 -29.48 6.12
N PRO A 571 -6.44 -28.89 5.15
CA PRO A 571 -6.00 -27.49 5.19
C PRO A 571 -7.15 -26.49 5.15
N TYR A 572 -8.23 -26.80 4.48
CA TYR A 572 -9.38 -25.88 4.36
C TYR A 572 -10.12 -25.68 5.68
N LEU A 573 -10.13 -26.65 6.59
CA LEU A 573 -10.71 -26.48 7.92
C LEU A 573 -9.89 -25.49 8.77
N TRP A 574 -8.55 -25.56 8.68
CA TRP A 574 -7.68 -24.61 9.34
C TRP A 574 -7.84 -23.18 8.77
N TYR A 575 -8.02 -23.10 7.45
CA TYR A 575 -8.29 -21.82 6.79
C TYR A 575 -9.63 -21.21 7.24
N ASP A 576 -10.70 -22.01 7.30
CA ASP A 576 -12.02 -21.51 7.71
C ASP A 576 -12.07 -21.14 9.19
N LEU A 577 -11.39 -21.92 10.04
CA LEU A 577 -11.23 -21.57 11.46
C LEU A 577 -10.48 -20.24 11.63
N ALA A 578 -9.43 -19.99 10.84
CA ALA A 578 -8.72 -18.72 10.83
C ALA A 578 -9.61 -17.54 10.40
N ASN A 579 -10.51 -17.75 9.42
CA ASN A 579 -11.51 -16.76 9.04
C ASN A 579 -12.47 -16.44 10.20
N LEU A 580 -12.93 -17.46 10.95
CA LEU A 580 -13.76 -17.25 12.15
C LEU A 580 -13.01 -16.51 13.26
N ASP A 581 -11.72 -16.77 13.44
CA ASP A 581 -10.89 -16.03 14.37
C ASP A 581 -10.82 -14.54 13.98
N CYS A 582 -10.66 -14.24 12.71
CA CYS A 582 -10.69 -12.85 12.22
C CYS A 582 -12.05 -12.19 12.51
N LEU A 583 -13.17 -12.88 12.24
CA LEU A 583 -14.51 -12.37 12.51
C LEU A 583 -14.78 -12.17 14.02
N SER A 584 -14.09 -12.94 14.87
CA SER A 584 -14.17 -12.87 16.33
C SER A 584 -13.10 -11.93 16.94
N GLY A 585 -12.27 -11.26 16.12
CA GLY A 585 -11.20 -10.38 16.57
C GLY A 585 -9.97 -11.09 17.17
N ARG A 586 -9.85 -12.41 17.03
CA ARG A 586 -8.71 -13.21 17.51
C ARG A 586 -7.59 -13.27 16.46
N TRP A 587 -7.01 -12.11 16.15
CA TRP A 587 -6.08 -11.93 15.03
C TRP A 587 -4.81 -12.79 15.11
N VAL A 588 -4.28 -13.03 16.33
CA VAL A 588 -3.07 -13.84 16.55
C VAL A 588 -3.35 -15.32 16.27
N ASP A 589 -4.50 -15.81 16.73
CA ASP A 589 -4.91 -17.19 16.48
C ASP A 589 -5.18 -17.42 15.00
N ALA A 590 -5.79 -16.43 14.33
CA ALA A 590 -5.99 -16.45 12.88
C ALA A 590 -4.68 -16.62 12.11
N VAL A 591 -3.62 -15.88 12.46
CA VAL A 591 -2.29 -16.03 11.83
C VAL A 591 -1.72 -17.45 12.05
N ALA A 592 -1.89 -18.01 13.25
CA ALA A 592 -1.43 -19.38 13.55
C ALA A 592 -2.20 -20.42 12.71
N HIS A 593 -3.52 -20.29 12.60
CA HIS A 593 -4.34 -21.23 11.84
C HIS A 593 -4.12 -21.10 10.32
N TYR A 594 -3.99 -19.88 9.77
CA TYR A 594 -3.58 -19.71 8.36
C TYR A 594 -2.18 -20.30 8.11
N THR A 595 -1.27 -20.17 9.06
CA THR A 595 0.07 -20.77 8.94
C THR A 595 -0.04 -22.27 8.84
N ARG A 596 -0.85 -22.90 9.71
CA ARG A 596 -1.10 -24.33 9.64
C ARG A 596 -1.73 -24.75 8.31
N ALA A 597 -2.69 -23.99 7.80
CA ALA A 597 -3.31 -24.24 6.49
C ALA A 597 -2.27 -24.21 5.35
N THR A 598 -1.38 -23.22 5.34
CA THR A 598 -0.33 -23.09 4.32
C THR A 598 0.80 -24.13 4.45
N GLU A 599 1.09 -24.62 5.64
CA GLU A 599 2.02 -25.75 5.86
C GLU A 599 1.45 -27.04 5.28
N LEU A 600 0.16 -27.31 5.51
CA LEU A 600 -0.51 -28.50 5.00
C LEU A 600 -0.74 -28.43 3.48
N PHE A 601 -1.02 -27.25 2.95
CA PHE A 601 -1.17 -27.00 1.52
C PHE A 601 -0.50 -25.70 1.09
N PRO A 602 0.78 -25.74 0.65
CA PRO A 602 1.52 -24.57 0.18
C PRO A 602 0.96 -23.90 -1.09
N GLY A 603 -0.04 -24.49 -1.73
CA GLY A 603 -0.77 -23.95 -2.87
C GLY A 603 -2.07 -23.20 -2.51
N LEU A 604 -2.42 -23.06 -1.23
CA LEU A 604 -3.65 -22.40 -0.80
C LEU A 604 -3.51 -20.86 -0.86
N ALA A 605 -3.79 -20.31 -2.02
CA ALA A 605 -3.59 -18.91 -2.35
C ALA A 605 -4.37 -17.95 -1.43
N GLU A 606 -5.61 -18.31 -1.10
CA GLU A 606 -6.51 -17.54 -0.25
C GLU A 606 -5.98 -17.45 1.20
N ALA A 607 -5.29 -18.48 1.68
CA ALA A 607 -4.71 -18.45 3.04
C ALA A 607 -3.55 -17.46 3.13
N TYR A 608 -2.69 -17.42 2.11
CA TYR A 608 -1.65 -16.39 2.03
C TYR A 608 -2.26 -14.99 1.92
N PHE A 609 -3.31 -14.82 1.11
CA PHE A 609 -3.98 -13.53 0.95
C PHE A 609 -4.52 -13.02 2.28
N ASN A 610 -5.33 -13.83 2.95
CA ASN A 610 -5.97 -13.45 4.21
C ASN A 610 -4.93 -13.26 5.33
N ARG A 611 -3.93 -14.16 5.44
CA ARG A 611 -2.84 -14.01 6.42
C ARG A 611 -2.05 -12.73 6.16
N GLY A 612 -1.77 -12.43 4.89
CA GLY A 612 -1.09 -11.20 4.49
C GLY A 612 -1.83 -9.95 4.94
N LEU A 613 -3.16 -9.90 4.77
CA LEU A 613 -4.00 -8.79 5.25
C LEU A 613 -3.97 -8.66 6.77
N VAL A 614 -4.09 -9.78 7.49
CA VAL A 614 -4.05 -9.80 8.97
C VAL A 614 -2.68 -9.34 9.49
N LEU A 615 -1.59 -9.78 8.88
CA LEU A 615 -0.24 -9.35 9.25
C LEU A 615 -0.03 -7.84 9.04
N ILE A 616 -0.51 -7.28 7.92
CA ILE A 616 -0.48 -5.83 7.69
C ILE A 616 -1.29 -5.10 8.76
N TYR A 617 -2.48 -5.58 9.10
CA TYR A 617 -3.30 -5.03 10.17
C TYR A 617 -2.59 -5.04 11.52
N LEU A 618 -1.87 -6.12 11.84
CA LEU A 618 -1.03 -6.27 13.05
C LEU A 618 0.30 -5.49 12.97
N LYS A 619 0.50 -4.68 11.92
CA LYS A 619 1.72 -3.89 11.65
C LYS A 619 2.98 -4.72 11.34
N ASP A 620 2.87 -5.99 11.04
CA ASP A 620 3.94 -6.81 10.44
C ASP A 620 3.85 -6.71 8.91
N LYS A 621 4.10 -5.49 8.40
CA LYS A 621 3.98 -5.13 6.98
C LYS A 621 4.91 -6.01 6.10
N GLU A 622 6.09 -6.32 6.60
CA GLU A 622 7.08 -7.09 5.84
C GLU A 622 6.57 -8.49 5.50
N LYS A 623 6.17 -9.26 6.51
CA LYS A 623 5.64 -10.61 6.30
C LYS A 623 4.31 -10.59 5.55
N GLY A 624 3.46 -9.60 5.83
CA GLY A 624 2.19 -9.46 5.14
C GLY A 624 2.36 -9.26 3.63
N CYS A 625 3.31 -8.44 3.21
CA CYS A 625 3.60 -8.20 1.79
C CYS A 625 4.24 -9.42 1.10
N ILE A 626 5.05 -10.21 1.81
CA ILE A 626 5.59 -11.49 1.30
C ILE A 626 4.43 -12.47 1.04
N ASP A 627 3.49 -12.58 1.96
CA ASP A 627 2.33 -13.45 1.82
C ASP A 627 1.44 -13.01 0.66
N LEU A 628 1.19 -11.71 0.51
CA LEU A 628 0.41 -11.18 -0.62
C LEU A 628 1.12 -11.46 -1.95
N SER A 629 2.45 -11.27 -2.04
CA SER A 629 3.21 -11.65 -3.22
C SER A 629 3.04 -13.13 -3.55
N ARG A 630 3.15 -14.00 -2.54
CA ARG A 630 2.94 -15.43 -2.71
C ARG A 630 1.51 -15.77 -3.16
N SER A 631 0.51 -15.11 -2.60
CA SER A 631 -0.89 -15.26 -3.02
C SER A 631 -1.10 -14.85 -4.49
N GLY A 632 -0.50 -13.72 -4.91
CA GLY A 632 -0.52 -13.27 -6.30
C GLY A 632 0.13 -14.27 -7.26
N GLU A 633 1.27 -14.86 -6.89
CA GLU A 633 1.90 -15.95 -7.64
C GLU A 633 0.98 -17.17 -7.80
N LEU A 634 0.17 -17.45 -6.79
CA LEU A 634 -0.78 -18.56 -6.78
C LEU A 634 -2.11 -18.24 -7.47
N GLY A 635 -2.25 -17.05 -8.10
CA GLY A 635 -3.38 -16.70 -8.97
C GLY A 635 -4.41 -15.75 -8.36
N VAL A 636 -4.21 -15.22 -7.15
CA VAL A 636 -5.07 -14.18 -6.57
C VAL A 636 -4.64 -12.81 -7.06
N ALA A 637 -5.14 -12.38 -8.21
CA ALA A 637 -4.77 -11.11 -8.86
C ALA A 637 -4.99 -9.88 -7.97
N ASP A 638 -6.00 -9.91 -7.08
CA ASP A 638 -6.28 -8.83 -6.12
C ASP A 638 -5.11 -8.56 -5.17
N ALA A 639 -4.23 -9.55 -4.95
CA ALA A 639 -3.06 -9.39 -4.09
C ALA A 639 -2.15 -8.24 -4.56
N TYR A 640 -1.94 -8.11 -5.87
CA TYR A 640 -1.09 -7.04 -6.41
C TYR A 640 -1.69 -5.64 -6.23
N ARG A 641 -3.03 -5.53 -6.23
CA ARG A 641 -3.71 -4.26 -5.92
C ARG A 641 -3.53 -3.86 -4.44
N VAL A 642 -3.52 -4.85 -3.55
CA VAL A 642 -3.23 -4.60 -2.12
C VAL A 642 -1.76 -4.24 -1.93
N ILE A 643 -0.85 -4.95 -2.60
CA ILE A 643 0.59 -4.70 -2.55
C ILE A 643 0.91 -3.26 -2.98
N SER A 644 0.40 -2.82 -4.13
CA SER A 644 0.65 -1.47 -4.63
C SER A 644 0.15 -0.38 -3.66
N LYS A 645 -0.91 -0.66 -2.90
CA LYS A 645 -1.48 0.29 -1.94
C LYS A 645 -0.79 0.28 -0.57
N HIS A 646 -0.34 -0.87 -0.09
CA HIS A 646 0.07 -1.04 1.30
C HIS A 646 1.51 -1.51 1.50
N CYS A 647 2.17 -2.01 0.43
CA CYS A 647 3.49 -2.62 0.52
C CYS A 647 4.63 -1.74 0.01
N GLU A 648 4.34 -0.64 -0.68
CA GLU A 648 5.37 0.36 -0.98
C GLU A 648 5.92 0.91 0.34
N GLU A 649 7.24 0.92 0.48
CA GLU A 649 7.87 1.52 1.64
C GLU A 649 7.80 3.04 1.49
N GLU A 650 7.34 3.71 2.54
CA GLU A 650 7.64 5.12 2.71
C GLU A 650 9.17 5.26 2.66
N GLN A 651 9.71 5.89 1.65
CA GLN A 651 11.13 6.22 1.60
C GLN A 651 11.42 7.09 2.84
N ARG A 652 12.16 6.51 3.80
CA ARG A 652 12.61 7.20 5.01
C ARG A 652 13.65 8.25 4.69
#